data_448382092615e1db0e51fd05dbc625b7
#
_entry.id   448382092615e1db0e51fd05dbc625b7
#
_cell.length_a   1.000
_cell.length_b   1.000
_cell.length_c   1.000
_cell.angle_alpha   90.00
_cell.angle_beta   90.00
_cell.angle_gamma   90.00
#
_symmetry.space_group_name_H-M   'P 1'
#
loop_
_entity.id
_entity.type
_entity.pdbx_description
1 polymer ?
#
loop_
_entity_poly.entity_id
_entity_poly.type
_entity_poly.pdbx_seq_one_letter_code
_entity_poly.pdbx_strand_id
1 'polypeptide(L)'
;MQMAALLCVAHFCHVISHLLLEVARLGGFCGAETLRPAAAASFGKIGCETQSQLKGRIVADQQTANITDAQATGSPVANGDFPHAAESPAHDSDTPQNTDPFAPGSLGELVPDMWFDPEQWPDYEPEAPLTADEALERYLDWCMSRGLELWPHQEEALLDLAAGDHVILGTPTGSGKSMVALGLCYLAICQHKRAYYTAPIKALVSEKFFDLVDAFGKDNVGMITGDTQINTDAPVICCTEEILANQALREGASSEVAAVAMDEFHFFGEADRGWAWQVPLLTLPNTQFLLMSATLGDVSAIAGALERQTGRTVDSVTDAERPVPLTYEYVNTPLEATVELALREGDAPVYIVHFAQDAALNTAQSLASYGVATKEQRDAVKEACKGTRFTTAFGKTLQRLLACGVGVHHAGMLPRYRLLVEKLAQQGLLPVICGTDTLGVGINVPIHTVLLTALTKYDGHRMRRLRAREFHQIAGRAGRSGFDTEGRVIAEAPEHEIENAKLELKAAGDAKKLRKLKKKRAPEGFVNWNKDTFERLAEAAPETLAPRMRVTHSMVLSETSQGGDSHARIMRLIADSLQADAEKAQLVARADEIFATLMDAGVIVREEGLPADEDATEADHAAAAKATEAAAEELELLLPAAAASPLAATASYSLTVDLPEDFALDQPLSPFLLAALELLDPESETYDMDLVSMVEATLEDPWQVLRAQEREAKGRAIAEMKMQGIEYDERMEKLEDITYPKPLEEELEAAFATYCDEVPWARDYCLRPKSVVRDMLESMSDFKTYIQRYKLSRSEGTLLRYLSDAWRVLDRTVPPDKRTPYLDDAIAWLGFIVRTTDSSLMDEWESAGQMPGELPPGAKEAVVQDRHGLTILVRNALWRRIRLFAAEEIPTLGELDQPFGMGERRWREVLEEFHNAHDEVLLDADARSTAYFLIDTADELTDHVWHVTQIIHDVDGDNDFRILADVDLDVTQNEGEVSFKRYRAGSAEDLAE
;
A
#
# COMPACT_ATOMS: atom_id res chain seq x y z
N MET A 1 20.94 -0.40 10.89
CA MET A 1 20.64 -1.56 10.07
C MET A 1 21.85 -2.50 9.87
N GLN A 2 22.97 -2.04 9.33
CA GLN A 2 24.12 -2.92 9.09
C GLN A 2 24.64 -3.65 10.34
N MET A 3 24.65 -3.05 11.51
CA MET A 3 25.14 -3.69 12.74
C MET A 3 24.11 -4.62 13.40
N ALA A 4 22.82 -4.33 13.31
CA ALA A 4 21.78 -5.24 13.80
C ALA A 4 21.69 -6.51 12.95
N ALA A 5 21.78 -6.36 11.64
CA ALA A 5 21.91 -7.49 10.73
C ALA A 5 23.19 -8.28 11.01
N LEU A 6 24.34 -7.62 11.20
CA LEU A 6 25.61 -8.27 11.49
C LEU A 6 25.62 -8.99 12.85
N LEU A 7 24.95 -8.50 13.87
CA LEU A 7 24.89 -9.17 15.18
C LEU A 7 23.90 -10.33 15.20
N CYS A 8 22.74 -10.19 14.56
CA CYS A 8 21.86 -11.34 14.29
C CYS A 8 22.57 -12.41 13.47
N VAL A 9 23.26 -11.99 12.42
CA VAL A 9 24.04 -12.86 11.54
C VAL A 9 25.19 -13.54 12.30
N ALA A 10 25.93 -12.84 13.15
CA ALA A 10 27.06 -13.43 13.91
C ALA A 10 26.60 -14.49 14.92
N HIS A 11 25.45 -14.30 15.56
CA HIS A 11 24.88 -15.30 16.48
C HIS A 11 24.31 -16.50 15.70
N PHE A 12 23.59 -16.23 14.61
CA PHE A 12 23.05 -17.26 13.71
C PHE A 12 24.16 -18.05 13.00
N CYS A 13 25.25 -17.41 12.57
CA CYS A 13 26.42 -18.15 12.05
C CYS A 13 27.00 -19.14 13.07
N HIS A 14 26.92 -18.81 14.37
CA HIS A 14 27.32 -19.74 15.41
C HIS A 14 26.36 -20.92 15.53
N VAL A 15 25.07 -20.67 15.47
CA VAL A 15 23.98 -21.66 15.53
C VAL A 15 24.00 -22.55 14.27
N ILE A 16 24.13 -21.98 13.08
CA ILE A 16 24.23 -22.71 11.81
C ILE A 16 25.50 -23.55 11.75
N SER A 17 26.63 -23.04 12.24
CA SER A 17 27.86 -23.81 12.32
C SER A 17 27.72 -25.04 13.24
N HIS A 18 26.91 -24.91 14.30
CA HIS A 18 26.58 -26.03 15.20
C HIS A 18 25.64 -27.05 14.54
N LEU A 19 24.65 -26.56 13.79
CA LEU A 19 23.69 -27.36 13.02
C LEU A 19 24.35 -28.11 11.85
N LEU A 20 25.23 -27.46 11.10
CA LEU A 20 26.00 -28.11 10.04
C LEU A 20 26.92 -29.22 10.60
N LEU A 21 27.40 -29.05 11.82
CA LEU A 21 28.15 -30.11 12.54
C LEU A 21 27.24 -31.26 12.99
N GLU A 22 26.00 -31.02 13.33
CA GLU A 22 25.03 -32.06 13.70
C GLU A 22 24.48 -32.79 12.47
N VAL A 23 24.14 -32.08 11.38
CA VAL A 23 23.72 -32.66 10.10
C VAL A 23 24.86 -33.53 9.51
N ALA A 24 26.11 -33.06 9.59
CA ALA A 24 27.28 -33.88 9.21
C ALA A 24 27.46 -35.11 10.10
N ARG A 25 27.02 -35.08 11.36
CA ARG A 25 27.01 -36.25 12.28
C ARG A 25 25.87 -37.23 11.97
N LEU A 26 24.73 -36.77 11.50
CA LEU A 26 23.59 -37.62 11.17
C LEU A 26 23.65 -38.21 9.75
N GLY A 27 24.41 -37.60 8.84
CA GLY A 27 24.53 -37.99 7.42
C GLY A 27 25.59 -39.04 7.07
N GLY A 28 26.33 -39.56 8.00
CA GLY A 28 27.22 -40.75 7.78
C GLY A 28 28.31 -40.58 6.72
N PHE A 29 28.78 -39.38 6.38
CA PHE A 29 29.86 -39.15 5.45
C PHE A 29 31.22 -39.09 6.16
N CYS A 30 32.04 -40.08 5.90
CA CYS A 30 33.42 -40.22 6.35
C CYS A 30 34.30 -39.26 5.54
N GLY A 31 34.84 -38.19 6.16
CA GLY A 31 35.82 -37.31 5.47
C GLY A 31 36.20 -36.00 6.19
N ALA A 32 35.77 -35.75 7.41
CA ALA A 32 35.90 -34.43 8.07
C ALA A 32 37.12 -34.29 9.00
N GLU A 33 38.28 -34.81 8.65
CA GLU A 33 39.50 -34.63 9.48
C GLU A 33 40.48 -33.55 8.99
N THR A 34 40.21 -32.85 7.89
CA THR A 34 41.21 -31.91 7.30
C THR A 34 40.81 -30.44 7.35
N LEU A 35 39.68 -30.07 7.95
CA LEU A 35 39.19 -28.67 7.93
C LEU A 35 39.34 -27.88 9.24
N ARG A 36 40.09 -28.40 10.23
CA ARG A 36 40.11 -27.74 11.55
C ARG A 36 41.16 -26.67 11.86
N PRO A 37 42.20 -26.31 11.07
CA PRO A 37 43.09 -25.22 11.51
C PRO A 37 42.96 -23.86 10.82
N ALA A 38 42.17 -23.69 9.76
CA ALA A 38 42.20 -22.45 8.99
C ALA A 38 41.19 -21.38 9.46
N ALA A 39 40.04 -21.78 9.99
CA ALA A 39 38.97 -20.86 10.36
C ALA A 39 39.22 -20.10 11.68
N ALA A 40 39.97 -20.70 12.63
CA ALA A 40 40.19 -20.05 13.94
C ALA A 40 41.30 -18.98 13.95
N ALA A 41 42.09 -18.84 12.89
CA ALA A 41 43.21 -17.90 12.84
C ALA A 41 42.87 -16.55 12.13
N SER A 42 41.74 -16.47 11.40
CA SER A 42 41.35 -15.28 10.65
C SER A 42 40.50 -14.30 11.46
N PHE A 43 39.77 -14.76 12.46
CA PHE A 43 38.83 -13.94 13.23
C PHE A 43 39.45 -13.09 14.34
N GLY A 44 40.72 -13.32 14.71
CA GLY A 44 41.44 -12.58 15.75
C GLY A 44 42.11 -11.28 15.28
N LYS A 45 42.10 -10.93 14.00
CA LYS A 45 42.82 -9.77 13.46
C LYS A 45 41.95 -8.64 12.91
N ILE A 46 40.63 -8.81 12.74
CA ILE A 46 39.75 -7.81 12.15
C ILE A 46 39.19 -6.85 13.22
N GLY A 47 39.14 -7.22 14.48
CA GLY A 47 38.58 -6.40 15.56
C GLY A 47 39.40 -5.21 16.07
N CYS A 48 40.62 -5.00 15.61
CA CYS A 48 41.55 -4.00 16.22
C CYS A 48 42.07 -2.91 15.29
N GLU A 49 41.78 -2.94 14.00
CA GLU A 49 42.29 -1.95 13.04
C GLU A 49 41.25 -0.94 12.53
N THR A 50 39.94 -1.18 12.73
CA THR A 50 38.87 -0.34 12.20
C THR A 50 38.51 0.86 13.09
N GLN A 51 38.86 0.85 14.37
CA GLN A 51 38.55 1.99 15.26
C GLN A 51 39.48 3.22 15.13
N SER A 52 40.63 3.11 14.44
CA SER A 52 41.57 4.23 14.31
C SER A 52 41.48 4.98 12.97
N GLN A 53 40.77 4.51 11.98
CA GLN A 53 40.70 5.15 10.67
C GLN A 53 39.42 5.96 10.43
N LEU A 54 38.36 5.75 11.23
CA LEU A 54 37.09 6.47 11.08
C LEU A 54 37.04 7.87 11.77
N LYS A 55 37.96 8.16 12.69
CA LYS A 55 38.02 9.49 13.32
C LYS A 55 38.77 10.60 12.53
N GLY A 56 39.27 10.28 11.35
CA GLY A 56 40.09 11.17 10.53
C GLY A 56 39.40 11.81 9.32
N ARG A 57 38.14 11.43 9.01
CA ARG A 57 37.51 11.79 7.72
C ARG A 57 36.31 12.77 7.82
N ILE A 58 35.90 13.19 9.00
CA ILE A 58 34.71 14.06 9.20
C ILE A 58 35.06 15.57 9.29
N VAL A 59 36.31 15.97 9.17
CA VAL A 59 36.70 17.37 9.32
C VAL A 59 37.15 18.07 8.01
N ALA A 60 36.99 17.47 6.85
CA ALA A 60 37.60 18.00 5.62
C ALA A 60 36.63 18.50 4.50
N ASP A 61 35.30 18.45 4.66
CA ASP A 61 34.38 18.84 3.57
C ASP A 61 33.43 20.04 3.86
N GLN A 62 33.76 20.88 4.83
CA GLN A 62 33.04 22.15 5.01
C GLN A 62 33.97 23.35 4.74
N GLN A 63 34.40 23.55 3.51
CA GLN A 63 34.86 24.84 3.01
C GLN A 63 35.02 24.79 1.49
N THR A 64 34.00 25.25 0.78
CA THR A 64 34.15 26.06 -0.45
C THR A 64 32.82 26.15 -1.20
N ALA A 65 32.14 27.24 -1.04
CA ALA A 65 31.40 27.90 -2.11
C ALA A 65 30.76 29.20 -1.56
N ASN A 66 31.48 30.28 -1.67
CA ASN A 66 30.91 31.63 -1.65
C ASN A 66 31.46 32.36 -2.88
N ILE A 67 30.71 33.35 -3.35
CA ILE A 67 30.99 34.42 -4.34
C ILE A 67 30.45 34.03 -5.73
N THR A 68 29.55 34.75 -6.36
CA THR A 68 29.47 36.20 -6.60
C THR A 68 28.10 36.68 -7.08
N ASP A 69 27.75 37.87 -6.63
CA ASP A 69 26.76 38.83 -7.17
C ASP A 69 26.92 39.19 -8.64
N ALA A 70 25.80 39.50 -9.31
CA ALA A 70 25.75 40.69 -10.16
C ALA A 70 24.30 41.12 -10.47
N GLN A 71 24.05 42.37 -10.16
CA GLN A 71 22.85 43.20 -10.40
C GLN A 71 22.60 43.48 -11.88
N ALA A 72 21.34 43.76 -12.24
CA ALA A 72 20.91 45.02 -12.92
C ALA A 72 19.46 44.91 -13.38
N THR A 73 18.54 45.61 -12.80
CA THR A 73 17.92 46.91 -13.23
C THR A 73 17.16 46.89 -14.58
N GLY A 74 15.87 47.30 -14.48
CA GLY A 74 15.18 48.01 -15.58
C GLY A 74 13.70 47.76 -15.75
N SER A 75 12.87 48.57 -15.08
CA SER A 75 11.50 48.90 -15.52
C SER A 75 11.56 50.11 -16.51
N PRO A 76 10.44 50.66 -17.04
CA PRO A 76 9.03 50.27 -17.22
C PRO A 76 8.44 50.71 -18.59
N VAL A 77 7.11 50.82 -18.69
CA VAL A 77 6.21 51.55 -19.64
C VAL A 77 5.27 50.61 -20.39
N ALA A 78 4.01 50.61 -20.20
CA ALA A 78 2.84 51.50 -20.16
C ALA A 78 1.88 51.32 -21.33
N ASN A 79 0.62 51.14 -20.98
CA ASN A 79 -0.64 51.60 -21.66
C ASN A 79 -1.10 51.07 -23.03
N GLY A 80 -2.34 50.67 -23.08
CA GLY A 80 -3.18 50.65 -24.26
C GLY A 80 -4.56 50.04 -24.08
N ASP A 81 -5.49 50.90 -23.65
CA ASP A 81 -6.94 50.97 -23.84
C ASP A 81 -7.76 49.95 -24.64
N PHE A 82 -8.84 49.48 -23.99
CA PHE A 82 -10.28 49.25 -24.29
C PHE A 82 -10.81 49.36 -25.75
N PRO A 83 -11.98 48.81 -26.18
CA PRO A 83 -13.30 49.07 -25.55
C PRO A 83 -14.37 47.95 -25.51
N HIS A 84 -15.27 48.11 -24.56
CA HIS A 84 -16.73 47.89 -24.45
C HIS A 84 -17.55 47.03 -25.44
N ALA A 85 -18.45 46.29 -24.80
CA ALA A 85 -19.89 46.17 -24.93
C ALA A 85 -20.47 44.83 -25.42
N ALA A 86 -21.23 44.11 -24.61
CA ALA A 86 -22.73 44.12 -24.72
C ALA A 86 -23.35 43.26 -23.61
N GLU A 87 -24.24 43.88 -22.88
CA GLU A 87 -25.20 43.29 -21.94
C GLU A 87 -26.28 42.50 -22.67
N SER A 88 -26.75 41.38 -22.06
CA SER A 88 -28.16 40.99 -21.85
C SER A 88 -28.27 39.51 -21.43
N PRO A 89 -29.33 39.07 -20.79
CA PRO A 89 -29.89 39.46 -19.51
C PRO A 89 -29.94 38.30 -18.48
N ALA A 90 -30.20 38.65 -17.23
CA ALA A 90 -30.38 37.77 -16.09
C ALA A 90 -31.37 36.62 -16.33
N HIS A 91 -30.97 35.42 -16.02
CA HIS A 91 -31.85 34.36 -15.55
C HIS A 91 -31.50 34.08 -14.09
N ASP A 92 -32.43 34.49 -13.22
CA ASP A 92 -32.47 33.98 -11.85
C ASP A 92 -32.64 32.47 -11.91
N SER A 93 -31.62 31.81 -11.41
CA SER A 93 -31.73 30.45 -10.92
C SER A 93 -31.00 30.42 -9.57
N ASP A 94 -31.81 30.60 -8.52
CA ASP A 94 -31.44 30.20 -7.17
C ASP A 94 -31.25 28.67 -7.16
N THR A 95 -30.09 28.24 -7.57
CA THR A 95 -29.55 26.94 -7.19
C THR A 95 -28.45 27.26 -6.17
N PRO A 96 -28.47 26.66 -4.98
CA PRO A 96 -27.36 26.84 -4.04
C PRO A 96 -26.09 26.36 -4.76
N GLN A 97 -25.18 27.28 -4.99
CA GLN A 97 -23.85 26.95 -5.45
C GLN A 97 -23.26 26.05 -4.36
N ASN A 98 -22.94 24.80 -4.74
CA ASN A 98 -22.18 23.89 -3.92
C ASN A 98 -20.79 24.51 -3.75
N THR A 99 -20.61 25.31 -2.70
CA THR A 99 -19.31 25.85 -2.33
C THR A 99 -18.54 24.69 -1.73
N ASP A 100 -17.53 24.21 -2.44
CA ASP A 100 -16.56 23.26 -1.92
C ASP A 100 -16.05 23.82 -0.57
N PRO A 101 -16.25 23.15 0.55
CA PRO A 101 -15.80 23.62 1.85
C PRO A 101 -14.29 23.78 1.93
N PHE A 102 -13.57 23.16 1.01
CA PHE A 102 -12.12 23.16 0.92
C PHE A 102 -11.56 24.10 -0.17
N ALA A 103 -12.35 25.05 -0.65
CA ALA A 103 -11.85 26.03 -1.64
C ALA A 103 -10.60 26.77 -1.11
N PRO A 104 -9.51 26.88 -1.90
CA PRO A 104 -8.23 27.42 -1.48
C PRO A 104 -8.35 28.83 -0.86
N GLY A 105 -7.63 29.05 0.21
CA GLY A 105 -7.46 30.38 0.79
C GLY A 105 -8.18 30.57 2.09
N SER A 106 -7.72 29.83 3.16
CA SER A 106 -8.51 30.11 4.14
C SER A 106 -8.27 29.80 5.59
N LEU A 107 -8.35 28.60 5.97
CA LEU A 107 -8.20 28.26 7.39
C LEU A 107 -6.74 28.39 7.84
N GLY A 108 -5.79 28.09 6.95
CA GLY A 108 -4.36 28.29 7.20
C GLY A 108 -3.96 29.75 7.44
N GLU A 109 -4.66 30.72 6.79
CA GLU A 109 -4.43 32.16 7.01
C GLU A 109 -4.92 32.65 8.38
N LEU A 110 -5.75 31.85 9.07
CA LEU A 110 -6.30 32.14 10.39
C LEU A 110 -5.50 31.47 11.52
N VAL A 111 -4.53 30.62 11.19
CA VAL A 111 -3.63 29.97 12.14
C VAL A 111 -2.58 30.99 12.59
N PRO A 112 -2.32 31.15 13.91
CA PRO A 112 -1.20 31.96 14.38
C PRO A 112 0.12 31.44 13.82
N ASP A 113 0.99 32.36 13.40
CA ASP A 113 2.30 32.02 12.84
C ASP A 113 3.19 31.39 13.94
N MET A 114 3.34 30.05 13.91
CA MET A 114 3.94 29.28 14.99
C MET A 114 5.23 28.55 14.61
N TRP A 115 5.36 28.20 13.34
CA TRP A 115 6.50 27.41 12.88
C TRP A 115 7.59 28.31 12.34
N PHE A 116 8.50 28.53 13.20
CA PHE A 116 9.53 29.52 13.03
C PHE A 116 10.88 28.89 13.42
N ASP A 117 11.83 28.97 12.53
CA ASP A 117 13.20 28.55 12.81
C ASP A 117 13.95 29.73 13.47
N PRO A 118 14.21 29.70 14.79
CA PRO A 118 14.91 30.77 15.50
C PRO A 118 16.32 31.00 14.97
N GLU A 119 16.93 30.05 14.27
CA GLU A 119 18.26 30.21 13.68
C GLU A 119 18.21 31.00 12.37
N GLN A 120 17.11 30.91 11.61
CA GLN A 120 16.91 31.66 10.37
C GLN A 120 16.40 33.09 10.61
N TRP A 121 15.59 33.29 11.65
CA TRP A 121 14.91 34.56 11.95
C TRP A 121 15.02 34.96 13.45
N PRO A 122 16.20 35.31 13.95
CA PRO A 122 16.44 35.50 15.38
C PRO A 122 15.69 36.70 16.01
N ASP A 123 15.13 37.59 15.20
CA ASP A 123 14.40 38.80 15.64
C ASP A 123 12.89 38.69 15.51
N TYR A 124 12.36 37.54 15.14
CA TYR A 124 10.89 37.30 14.99
C TYR A 124 10.34 36.78 16.33
N GLU A 125 9.26 37.40 16.81
CA GLU A 125 8.50 36.88 17.94
C GLU A 125 7.25 36.16 17.37
N PRO A 126 7.10 34.82 17.59
CA PRO A 126 5.92 34.10 17.14
C PRO A 126 4.66 34.67 17.82
N GLU A 127 3.53 34.61 17.12
CA GLU A 127 2.23 34.95 17.67
C GLU A 127 1.90 34.05 18.87
N ALA A 128 1.22 34.63 19.88
CA ALA A 128 0.82 33.84 21.05
C ALA A 128 -0.24 32.77 20.63
N PRO A 129 -0.17 31.55 21.21
CA PRO A 129 -1.20 30.56 20.97
C PRO A 129 -2.59 31.05 21.40
N LEU A 130 -3.62 30.68 20.62
CA LEU A 130 -5.01 30.99 20.99
C LEU A 130 -5.48 30.08 22.12
N THR A 131 -6.46 30.56 22.86
CA THR A 131 -7.25 29.70 23.74
C THR A 131 -8.16 28.79 22.89
N ALA A 132 -8.61 27.68 23.46
CA ALA A 132 -9.53 26.78 22.75
C ALA A 132 -10.82 27.48 22.35
N ASP A 133 -11.37 28.35 23.21
CA ASP A 133 -12.58 29.11 22.94
C ASP A 133 -12.39 30.10 21.76
N GLU A 134 -11.27 30.85 21.73
CA GLU A 134 -10.95 31.76 20.64
C GLU A 134 -10.73 31.03 19.31
N ALA A 135 -10.07 29.88 19.34
CA ALA A 135 -9.86 29.05 18.17
C ALA A 135 -11.19 28.47 17.65
N LEU A 136 -12.05 27.99 18.55
CA LEU A 136 -13.38 27.51 18.19
C LEU A 136 -14.24 28.61 17.57
N GLU A 137 -14.27 29.82 18.16
CA GLU A 137 -15.02 30.96 17.61
C GLU A 137 -14.54 31.31 16.20
N ARG A 138 -13.22 31.36 15.95
CA ARG A 138 -12.67 31.59 14.61
C ARG A 138 -13.04 30.48 13.61
N TYR A 139 -13.03 29.23 14.05
CA TYR A 139 -13.43 28.10 13.20
C TYR A 139 -14.90 28.18 12.80
N LEU A 140 -15.80 28.49 13.75
CA LEU A 140 -17.22 28.65 13.50
C LEU A 140 -17.48 29.86 12.58
N ASP A 141 -16.81 30.97 12.78
CA ASP A 141 -16.89 32.15 11.92
C ASP A 141 -16.40 31.83 10.50
N TRP A 142 -15.35 31.05 10.36
CA TRP A 142 -14.89 30.57 9.06
C TRP A 142 -15.92 29.69 8.39
N CYS A 143 -16.54 28.73 9.09
CA CYS A 143 -17.63 27.91 8.55
C CYS A 143 -18.79 28.80 8.06
N MET A 144 -19.24 29.76 8.88
CA MET A 144 -20.31 30.69 8.50
C MET A 144 -19.94 31.56 7.30
N SER A 145 -18.71 32.04 7.21
CA SER A 145 -18.22 32.85 6.08
C SER A 145 -18.24 32.10 4.74
N ARG A 146 -18.16 30.76 4.80
CA ARG A 146 -18.25 29.85 3.67
C ARG A 146 -19.66 29.36 3.37
N GLY A 147 -20.64 29.79 4.14
CA GLY A 147 -22.03 29.35 4.02
C GLY A 147 -22.24 27.91 4.49
N LEU A 148 -21.33 27.38 5.32
CA LEU A 148 -21.45 26.06 5.90
C LEU A 148 -22.20 26.19 7.24
N GLU A 149 -23.40 25.68 7.28
CA GLU A 149 -24.16 25.53 8.52
C GLU A 149 -23.82 24.17 9.13
N LEU A 150 -23.18 24.18 10.32
CA LEU A 150 -22.88 22.95 11.05
C LEU A 150 -24.17 22.30 11.56
N TRP A 151 -24.17 20.98 11.56
CA TRP A 151 -25.25 20.20 12.18
C TRP A 151 -25.11 20.22 13.70
N PRO A 152 -26.21 20.10 14.47
CA PRO A 152 -26.15 20.12 15.94
C PRO A 152 -25.14 19.15 16.56
N HIS A 153 -25.01 17.94 16.00
CA HIS A 153 -24.06 16.94 16.45
C HIS A 153 -22.60 17.31 16.14
N GLN A 154 -22.35 18.15 15.13
CA GLN A 154 -21.00 18.66 14.84
C GLN A 154 -20.64 19.79 15.81
N GLU A 155 -21.59 20.68 16.09
CA GLU A 155 -21.39 21.76 17.07
C GLU A 155 -21.16 21.17 18.48
N GLU A 156 -21.95 20.17 18.90
CA GLU A 156 -21.80 19.45 20.17
C GLU A 156 -20.37 18.84 20.26
N ALA A 157 -19.98 18.06 19.27
CA ALA A 157 -18.66 17.44 19.22
C ALA A 157 -17.50 18.46 19.24
N LEU A 158 -17.64 19.61 18.56
CA LEU A 158 -16.63 20.67 18.56
C LEU A 158 -16.54 21.39 19.91
N LEU A 159 -17.67 21.57 20.61
CA LEU A 159 -17.71 22.15 21.96
C LEU A 159 -17.01 21.22 22.97
N ASP A 160 -17.28 19.92 22.92
CA ASP A 160 -16.64 18.94 23.79
C ASP A 160 -15.11 18.87 23.52
N LEU A 161 -14.71 18.91 22.23
CA LEU A 161 -13.29 18.97 21.85
C LEU A 161 -12.61 20.26 22.35
N ALA A 162 -13.29 21.39 22.29
CA ALA A 162 -12.75 22.66 22.81
C ALA A 162 -12.67 22.68 24.36
N ALA A 163 -13.57 21.96 25.03
CA ALA A 163 -13.50 21.74 26.46
C ALA A 163 -12.32 20.84 26.89
N GLY A 164 -11.70 20.13 25.93
CA GLY A 164 -10.57 19.23 26.13
C GLY A 164 -10.97 17.78 26.35
N ASP A 165 -12.24 17.43 26.16
CA ASP A 165 -12.78 16.09 26.29
C ASP A 165 -12.47 15.25 25.06
N HIS A 166 -12.51 13.92 25.20
CA HIS A 166 -12.49 13.02 24.05
C HIS A 166 -13.87 12.92 23.43
N VAL A 167 -13.93 12.69 22.12
CA VAL A 167 -15.21 12.52 21.42
C VAL A 167 -15.22 11.19 20.65
N ILE A 168 -16.29 10.41 20.85
CA ILE A 168 -16.63 9.26 20.01
C ILE A 168 -17.77 9.64 19.09
N LEU A 169 -17.47 9.90 17.82
CA LEU A 169 -18.42 10.39 16.82
C LEU A 169 -18.94 9.21 15.98
N GLY A 170 -20.06 8.63 16.44
CA GLY A 170 -20.70 7.46 15.84
C GLY A 170 -21.84 7.80 14.88
N THR A 171 -21.67 8.84 14.04
CA THR A 171 -22.73 9.37 13.19
C THR A 171 -22.75 8.73 11.79
N PRO A 172 -23.91 8.66 11.09
CA PRO A 172 -24.01 8.03 9.78
C PRO A 172 -23.06 8.61 8.72
N THR A 173 -22.82 7.85 7.64
CA THR A 173 -22.08 8.38 6.48
C THR A 173 -22.81 9.59 5.89
N GLY A 174 -22.06 10.63 5.52
CA GLY A 174 -22.61 11.89 4.98
C GLY A 174 -23.05 12.88 6.05
N SER A 175 -22.86 12.62 7.35
CA SER A 175 -23.11 13.54 8.45
C SER A 175 -22.02 14.59 8.68
N GLY A 176 -21.00 14.66 7.83
CA GLY A 176 -19.95 15.67 7.89
C GLY A 176 -18.91 15.47 9.01
N LYS A 177 -18.59 14.24 9.39
CA LYS A 177 -17.55 13.93 10.38
C LYS A 177 -16.20 14.61 10.10
N SER A 178 -15.84 14.76 8.82
CA SER A 178 -14.59 15.42 8.40
C SER A 178 -14.51 16.89 8.87
N MET A 179 -15.65 17.59 9.04
CA MET A 179 -15.65 18.95 9.57
C MET A 179 -15.24 18.98 11.05
N VAL A 180 -15.65 17.97 11.82
CA VAL A 180 -15.26 17.87 13.23
C VAL A 180 -13.75 17.55 13.35
N ALA A 181 -13.25 16.66 12.50
CA ALA A 181 -11.82 16.35 12.44
C ALA A 181 -10.96 17.55 12.00
N LEU A 182 -11.44 18.31 10.99
CA LEU A 182 -10.81 19.56 10.55
C LEU A 182 -10.77 20.57 11.72
N GLY A 183 -11.87 20.69 12.48
CA GLY A 183 -11.95 21.54 13.67
C GLY A 183 -10.96 21.11 14.75
N LEU A 184 -10.84 19.80 15.06
CA LEU A 184 -9.85 19.30 16.01
C LEU A 184 -8.41 19.67 15.60
N CYS A 185 -8.06 19.43 14.32
CA CYS A 185 -6.74 19.83 13.81
C CYS A 185 -6.52 21.33 13.94
N TYR A 186 -7.53 22.16 13.60
CA TYR A 186 -7.45 23.62 13.73
C TYR A 186 -7.27 24.06 15.18
N LEU A 187 -8.05 23.52 16.12
CA LEU A 187 -7.91 23.79 17.55
C LEU A 187 -6.49 23.47 18.07
N ALA A 188 -5.94 22.33 17.63
CA ALA A 188 -4.58 21.94 18.05
C ALA A 188 -3.52 22.91 17.48
N ILE A 189 -3.58 23.20 16.19
CA ILE A 189 -2.61 24.10 15.55
C ILE A 189 -2.66 25.49 16.17
N CYS A 190 -3.84 26.06 16.40
CA CYS A 190 -4.01 27.36 17.03
C CYS A 190 -3.45 27.41 18.45
N GLN A 191 -3.32 26.27 19.11
CA GLN A 191 -2.69 26.12 20.43
C GLN A 191 -1.19 25.81 20.34
N HIS A 192 -0.59 25.90 19.18
CA HIS A 192 0.80 25.52 18.91
C HIS A 192 1.10 24.06 19.29
N LYS A 193 0.21 23.15 18.91
CA LYS A 193 0.30 21.71 19.20
C LYS A 193 0.21 20.90 17.91
N ARG A 194 0.80 19.72 17.92
CA ARG A 194 0.71 18.78 16.79
C ARG A 194 -0.58 17.98 16.82
N ALA A 195 -1.21 17.83 15.65
CA ALA A 195 -2.38 16.99 15.43
C ALA A 195 -2.09 15.88 14.41
N TYR A 196 -2.67 14.73 14.63
CA TYR A 196 -2.59 13.59 13.70
C TYR A 196 -3.98 13.26 13.14
N TYR A 197 -4.05 13.02 11.84
CA TYR A 197 -5.20 12.45 11.18
C TYR A 197 -4.85 11.05 10.71
N THR A 198 -5.46 10.03 11.29
CA THR A 198 -5.16 8.64 10.96
C THR A 198 -6.28 7.96 10.20
N ALA A 199 -5.92 7.06 9.28
CA ALA A 199 -6.87 6.30 8.49
C ALA A 199 -6.35 4.89 8.17
N PRO A 200 -7.25 3.91 7.94
CA PRO A 200 -6.87 2.50 7.81
C PRO A 200 -6.12 2.15 6.53
N ILE A 201 -6.23 2.94 5.50
CA ILE A 201 -5.63 2.64 4.19
C ILE A 201 -4.96 3.87 3.60
N LYS A 202 -3.83 3.65 2.94
CA LYS A 202 -3.03 4.71 2.29
C LYS A 202 -3.87 5.62 1.38
N ALA A 203 -4.78 5.06 0.58
CA ALA A 203 -5.61 5.86 -0.33
C ALA A 203 -6.48 6.89 0.42
N LEU A 204 -7.02 6.52 1.59
CA LEU A 204 -7.78 7.44 2.44
C LEU A 204 -6.86 8.46 3.12
N VAL A 205 -5.68 8.05 3.58
CA VAL A 205 -4.66 8.97 4.11
C VAL A 205 -4.32 10.03 3.07
N SER A 206 -4.06 9.60 1.82
CA SER A 206 -3.75 10.53 0.73
C SER A 206 -4.91 11.48 0.41
N GLU A 207 -6.16 10.99 0.35
CA GLU A 207 -7.35 11.83 0.14
C GLU A 207 -7.43 12.90 1.24
N LYS A 208 -7.33 12.49 2.51
CA LYS A 208 -7.42 13.42 3.63
C LYS A 208 -6.24 14.37 3.74
N PHE A 209 -5.05 13.92 3.33
CA PHE A 209 -3.89 14.77 3.22
C PHE A 209 -4.14 15.94 2.26
N PHE A 210 -4.67 15.68 1.06
CA PHE A 210 -5.01 16.75 0.11
C PHE A 210 -6.16 17.63 0.61
N ASP A 211 -7.20 17.05 1.20
CA ASP A 211 -8.29 17.80 1.84
C ASP A 211 -7.75 18.80 2.88
N LEU A 212 -6.80 18.37 3.71
CA LEU A 212 -6.19 19.20 4.75
C LEU A 212 -5.17 20.21 4.18
N VAL A 213 -4.44 19.84 3.12
CA VAL A 213 -3.56 20.79 2.38
C VAL A 213 -4.38 21.92 1.78
N ASP A 214 -5.55 21.62 1.20
CA ASP A 214 -6.46 22.65 0.67
C ASP A 214 -7.00 23.57 1.77
N ALA A 215 -7.20 23.05 2.99
CA ALA A 215 -7.68 23.83 4.12
C ALA A 215 -6.59 24.66 4.80
N PHE A 216 -5.43 24.06 5.10
CA PHE A 216 -4.36 24.63 5.92
C PHE A 216 -3.15 25.14 5.13
N GLY A 217 -3.05 24.80 3.84
CA GLY A 217 -1.85 25.05 3.04
C GLY A 217 -0.82 23.92 3.21
N LYS A 218 0.02 23.75 2.18
CA LYS A 218 0.99 22.64 2.10
C LYS A 218 2.10 22.69 3.16
N ASP A 219 2.41 23.86 3.70
CA ASP A 219 3.48 24.02 4.68
C ASP A 219 3.04 23.54 6.09
N ASN A 220 1.73 23.46 6.33
CA ASN A 220 1.15 23.07 7.61
C ASN A 220 0.72 21.60 7.67
N VAL A 221 0.81 20.86 6.57
CA VAL A 221 0.34 19.46 6.50
C VAL A 221 1.44 18.54 5.99
N GLY A 222 1.62 17.44 6.69
CA GLY A 222 2.54 16.36 6.31
C GLY A 222 1.84 15.04 6.12
N MET A 223 2.50 14.11 5.46
CA MET A 223 2.00 12.74 5.27
C MET A 223 3.10 11.72 5.55
N ILE A 224 2.78 10.70 6.35
CA ILE A 224 3.66 9.57 6.64
C ILE A 224 2.92 8.27 6.36
N THR A 225 3.41 7.51 5.38
CA THR A 225 2.93 6.16 5.08
C THR A 225 4.12 5.23 4.93
N GLY A 226 3.92 3.92 4.85
CA GLY A 226 5.01 2.94 4.73
C GLY A 226 5.97 3.15 3.54
N ASP A 227 5.56 3.91 2.53
CA ASP A 227 6.31 4.14 1.29
C ASP A 227 6.45 5.62 0.88
N THR A 228 5.84 6.55 1.63
CA THR A 228 5.85 7.97 1.29
C THR A 228 5.95 8.81 2.57
N GLN A 229 6.88 9.75 2.57
CA GLN A 229 7.06 10.74 3.62
C GLN A 229 7.12 12.13 2.97
N ILE A 230 6.23 13.02 3.40
CA ILE A 230 6.11 14.39 2.89
C ILE A 230 5.95 15.31 4.11
N ASN A 231 6.80 16.30 4.25
CA ASN A 231 6.73 17.35 5.27
C ASN A 231 6.49 16.77 6.69
N THR A 232 7.37 15.89 7.15
CA THR A 232 7.21 15.11 8.40
C THR A 232 7.19 15.97 9.67
N ASP A 233 7.68 17.19 9.59
CA ASP A 233 7.73 18.13 10.72
C ASP A 233 6.51 19.05 10.79
N ALA A 234 5.55 18.89 9.89
CA ALA A 234 4.34 19.70 9.85
C ALA A 234 3.50 19.59 11.13
N PRO A 235 2.74 20.63 11.47
CA PRO A 235 1.86 20.61 12.64
C PRO A 235 0.68 19.64 12.50
N VAL A 236 0.25 19.32 11.30
CA VAL A 236 -0.77 18.27 11.04
C VAL A 236 -0.15 17.16 10.24
N ILE A 237 -0.19 15.95 10.77
CA ILE A 237 0.34 14.75 10.10
C ILE A 237 -0.80 13.82 9.73
N CYS A 238 -0.89 13.48 8.44
CA CYS A 238 -1.75 12.42 7.93
C CYS A 238 -0.98 11.11 7.86
N CYS A 239 -1.41 10.06 8.54
CA CYS A 239 -0.69 8.78 8.52
C CYS A 239 -1.63 7.58 8.61
N THR A 240 -1.09 6.39 8.37
CA THR A 240 -1.81 5.16 8.71
C THR A 240 -1.70 4.90 10.22
N GLU A 241 -2.68 4.17 10.75
CA GLU A 241 -2.76 3.91 12.18
C GLU A 241 -1.55 3.16 12.72
N GLU A 242 -0.96 2.28 11.93
CA GLU A 242 0.26 1.56 12.31
C GLU A 242 1.47 2.48 12.52
N ILE A 243 1.55 3.58 11.78
CA ILE A 243 2.61 4.58 11.96
C ILE A 243 2.45 5.26 13.32
N LEU A 244 1.23 5.75 13.62
CA LEU A 244 0.95 6.36 14.92
C LEU A 244 1.18 5.37 16.07
N ALA A 245 0.73 4.12 15.95
CA ALA A 245 0.93 3.11 16.97
C ALA A 245 2.41 2.83 17.25
N ASN A 246 3.24 2.73 16.20
CA ASN A 246 4.68 2.54 16.37
C ASN A 246 5.35 3.77 16.99
N GLN A 247 4.94 4.98 16.64
CA GLN A 247 5.41 6.20 17.28
C GLN A 247 5.00 6.25 18.77
N ALA A 248 3.74 5.93 19.06
CA ALA A 248 3.21 5.87 20.42
C ALA A 248 3.96 4.87 21.32
N LEU A 249 4.39 3.73 20.75
CA LEU A 249 5.24 2.76 21.45
C LEU A 249 6.68 3.24 21.68
N ARG A 250 7.22 4.12 20.83
CA ARG A 250 8.56 4.67 20.99
C ARG A 250 8.61 5.84 21.96
N GLU A 251 7.59 6.67 21.96
CA GLU A 251 7.57 7.92 22.69
C GLU A 251 6.78 7.84 24.01
N GLY A 252 5.74 7.01 24.06
CA GLY A 252 4.87 6.86 25.21
C GLY A 252 4.32 8.19 25.74
N ALA A 253 4.41 8.41 27.04
CA ALA A 253 3.91 9.62 27.68
C ALA A 253 4.69 10.90 27.33
N SER A 254 5.88 10.79 26.72
CA SER A 254 6.70 11.93 26.26
C SER A 254 6.34 12.41 24.87
N SER A 255 5.39 11.76 24.19
CA SER A 255 4.99 12.10 22.84
C SER A 255 4.44 13.54 22.73
N GLU A 256 4.84 14.23 21.67
CA GLU A 256 4.34 15.56 21.32
C GLU A 256 2.98 15.53 20.63
N VAL A 257 2.41 14.34 20.38
CA VAL A 257 1.09 14.18 19.78
C VAL A 257 0.02 14.69 20.73
N ALA A 258 -0.53 15.85 20.46
CA ALA A 258 -1.51 16.48 21.34
C ALA A 258 -2.97 16.13 21.00
N ALA A 259 -3.26 15.90 19.71
CA ALA A 259 -4.61 15.56 19.25
C ALA A 259 -4.56 14.53 18.12
N VAL A 260 -5.50 13.58 18.12
CA VAL A 260 -5.62 12.55 17.09
C VAL A 260 -7.06 12.40 16.63
N ALA A 261 -7.29 12.54 15.32
CA ALA A 261 -8.53 12.16 14.68
C ALA A 261 -8.37 10.78 14.04
N MET A 262 -8.99 9.75 14.62
CA MET A 262 -8.98 8.37 14.11
C MET A 262 -10.19 8.14 13.20
N ASP A 263 -9.97 8.10 11.91
CA ASP A 263 -11.04 7.83 10.95
C ASP A 263 -11.25 6.32 10.74
N GLU A 264 -12.49 5.96 10.40
CA GLU A 264 -12.91 4.57 10.23
C GLU A 264 -12.54 3.67 11.44
N PHE A 265 -12.77 4.19 12.65
CA PHE A 265 -12.40 3.53 13.92
C PHE A 265 -12.94 2.10 14.07
N HIS A 266 -13.91 1.70 13.26
CA HIS A 266 -14.41 0.32 13.26
C HIS A 266 -13.35 -0.73 12.89
N PHE A 267 -12.20 -0.34 12.30
CA PHE A 267 -11.05 -1.22 12.08
C PHE A 267 -10.40 -1.72 13.37
N PHE A 268 -10.68 -1.08 14.49
CA PHE A 268 -10.34 -1.59 15.83
C PHE A 268 -10.75 -3.06 16.03
N GLY A 269 -11.85 -3.51 15.39
CA GLY A 269 -12.34 -4.89 15.43
C GLY A 269 -11.73 -5.84 14.39
N GLU A 270 -10.79 -5.40 13.55
CA GLU A 270 -10.14 -6.24 12.54
C GLU A 270 -9.04 -7.12 13.15
N ALA A 271 -9.03 -8.41 12.77
CA ALA A 271 -8.21 -9.43 13.41
C ALA A 271 -6.70 -9.13 13.31
N ASP A 272 -6.25 -8.64 12.16
CA ASP A 272 -4.82 -8.48 11.88
C ASP A 272 -4.30 -7.08 12.20
N ARG A 273 -5.15 -6.06 12.19
CA ARG A 273 -4.76 -4.65 12.28
C ARG A 273 -5.31 -3.91 13.49
N GLY A 274 -6.33 -4.44 14.17
CA GLY A 274 -7.04 -3.74 15.25
C GLY A 274 -6.17 -3.34 16.44
N TRP A 275 -5.02 -3.96 16.62
CA TRP A 275 -4.04 -3.58 17.63
C TRP A 275 -3.54 -2.14 17.44
N ALA A 276 -3.37 -1.69 16.21
CA ALA A 276 -2.86 -0.35 15.90
C ALA A 276 -3.83 0.75 16.39
N TRP A 277 -5.15 0.52 16.33
CA TRP A 277 -6.15 1.44 16.91
C TRP A 277 -6.18 1.42 18.42
N GLN A 278 -5.79 0.30 19.05
CA GLN A 278 -5.84 0.17 20.51
C GLN A 278 -4.60 0.76 21.19
N VAL A 279 -3.42 0.58 20.60
CA VAL A 279 -2.14 1.00 21.19
C VAL A 279 -2.10 2.49 21.52
N PRO A 280 -2.37 3.44 20.62
CA PRO A 280 -2.30 4.87 20.93
C PRO A 280 -3.24 5.27 22.08
N LEU A 281 -4.44 4.67 22.14
CA LEU A 281 -5.39 4.92 23.22
C LEU A 281 -4.87 4.51 24.61
N LEU A 282 -3.94 3.55 24.67
CA LEU A 282 -3.37 3.01 25.89
C LEU A 282 -2.01 3.60 26.26
N THR A 283 -1.27 4.15 25.27
CA THR A 283 0.11 4.62 25.47
C THR A 283 0.29 6.12 25.44
N LEU A 284 -0.70 6.88 24.96
CA LEU A 284 -0.64 8.35 24.82
C LEU A 284 -1.57 9.05 25.84
N PRO A 285 -1.21 9.13 27.12
CA PRO A 285 -2.10 9.66 28.16
C PRO A 285 -2.38 11.16 28.03
N ASN A 286 -1.51 11.92 27.36
CA ASN A 286 -1.63 13.37 27.21
C ASN A 286 -2.41 13.78 25.96
N THR A 287 -2.73 12.85 25.07
CA THR A 287 -3.34 13.08 23.77
C THR A 287 -4.86 13.16 23.87
N GLN A 288 -5.46 14.08 23.14
CA GLN A 288 -6.91 14.16 22.95
C GLN A 288 -7.32 13.35 21.71
N PHE A 289 -8.38 12.54 21.82
CA PHE A 289 -8.83 11.65 20.76
C PHE A 289 -10.22 12.01 20.26
N LEU A 290 -10.38 12.00 18.93
CA LEU A 290 -11.64 12.00 18.22
C LEU A 290 -11.74 10.66 17.46
N LEU A 291 -12.64 9.77 17.89
CA LEU A 291 -12.84 8.44 17.30
C LEU A 291 -14.05 8.48 16.37
N MET A 292 -13.85 8.31 15.06
CA MET A 292 -14.91 8.50 14.07
C MET A 292 -15.22 7.21 13.31
N SER A 293 -16.49 6.86 13.23
CA SER A 293 -16.98 5.84 12.29
C SER A 293 -18.50 5.91 12.15
N ALA A 294 -19.00 5.39 11.03
CA ALA A 294 -20.46 5.30 10.79
C ALA A 294 -21.11 4.07 11.42
N THR A 295 -20.33 3.11 11.95
CA THR A 295 -20.85 1.78 12.35
C THR A 295 -20.17 1.25 13.62
N LEU A 296 -20.25 2.01 14.73
CA LEU A 296 -19.51 1.69 15.94
C LEU A 296 -20.18 0.58 16.80
N GLY A 297 -21.48 0.60 16.96
CA GLY A 297 -22.16 -0.23 17.96
C GLY A 297 -21.96 0.30 19.38
N ASP A 298 -21.96 -0.57 20.39
CA ASP A 298 -21.70 -0.18 21.79
C ASP A 298 -20.21 0.12 22.00
N VAL A 299 -19.91 1.35 22.42
CA VAL A 299 -18.55 1.88 22.66
C VAL A 299 -18.22 2.12 24.12
N SER A 300 -19.13 1.77 25.05
CA SER A 300 -18.99 2.06 26.48
C SER A 300 -17.70 1.52 27.11
N ALA A 301 -17.24 0.34 26.67
CA ALA A 301 -16.00 -0.25 27.16
C ALA A 301 -14.77 0.54 26.69
N ILE A 302 -14.78 1.06 25.44
CA ILE A 302 -13.71 1.86 24.87
C ILE A 302 -13.67 3.23 25.56
N ALA A 303 -14.82 3.87 25.73
CA ALA A 303 -14.93 5.14 26.45
C ALA A 303 -14.36 5.03 27.87
N GLY A 304 -14.82 4.04 28.64
CA GLY A 304 -14.31 3.85 30.02
C GLY A 304 -12.82 3.50 30.10
N ALA A 305 -12.23 2.85 29.09
CA ALA A 305 -10.79 2.61 29.04
C ALA A 305 -10.03 3.90 28.78
N LEU A 306 -10.50 4.71 27.85
CA LEU A 306 -9.88 5.97 27.48
C LEU A 306 -9.94 7.00 28.63
N GLU A 307 -11.08 7.10 29.34
CA GLU A 307 -11.21 7.91 30.56
C GLU A 307 -10.21 7.50 31.64
N ARG A 308 -10.05 6.20 31.88
CA ARG A 308 -9.08 5.71 32.91
C ARG A 308 -7.64 6.05 32.51
N GLN A 309 -7.30 5.94 31.22
CA GLN A 309 -5.93 6.12 30.73
C GLN A 309 -5.52 7.59 30.73
N THR A 310 -6.41 8.49 30.35
CA THR A 310 -6.09 9.90 30.14
C THR A 310 -6.59 10.81 31.27
N GLY A 311 -7.56 10.36 32.06
CA GLY A 311 -8.24 11.16 33.07
C GLY A 311 -9.16 12.25 32.49
N ARG A 312 -9.43 12.25 31.18
CA ARG A 312 -10.35 13.16 30.49
C ARG A 312 -11.71 12.51 30.32
N THR A 313 -12.76 13.29 30.26
CA THR A 313 -14.13 12.84 29.94
C THR A 313 -14.19 12.34 28.50
N VAL A 314 -15.08 11.39 28.23
CA VAL A 314 -15.35 10.87 26.89
C VAL A 314 -16.83 11.10 26.55
N ASP A 315 -17.08 11.97 25.61
CA ASP A 315 -18.43 12.22 25.12
C ASP A 315 -18.72 11.38 23.86
N SER A 316 -19.92 10.81 23.82
CA SER A 316 -20.33 9.91 22.74
C SER A 316 -21.49 10.48 21.96
N VAL A 317 -21.21 11.04 20.80
CA VAL A 317 -22.19 11.62 19.88
C VAL A 317 -22.62 10.56 18.86
N THR A 318 -23.68 9.82 19.18
CA THR A 318 -24.12 8.64 18.37
C THR A 318 -25.54 8.77 17.84
N ASP A 319 -26.34 9.70 18.35
CA ASP A 319 -27.78 9.79 18.10
C ASP A 319 -28.14 10.72 16.94
N ALA A 320 -27.19 11.02 16.04
CA ALA A 320 -27.44 11.87 14.89
C ALA A 320 -28.40 11.20 13.87
N GLU A 321 -29.45 11.90 13.53
CA GLU A 321 -30.34 11.49 12.43
C GLU A 321 -29.57 11.54 11.10
N ARG A 322 -29.82 10.56 10.25
CA ARG A 322 -29.22 10.53 8.92
C ARG A 322 -29.79 11.67 8.07
N PRO A 323 -28.95 12.54 7.46
CA PRO A 323 -29.41 13.66 6.66
C PRO A 323 -30.30 13.24 5.48
N VAL A 324 -30.00 12.10 4.86
CA VAL A 324 -30.76 11.54 3.75
C VAL A 324 -31.28 10.17 4.15
N PRO A 325 -32.59 9.98 4.42
CA PRO A 325 -33.14 8.69 4.81
C PRO A 325 -32.97 7.65 3.71
N LEU A 326 -32.85 6.37 4.10
CA LEU A 326 -32.69 5.24 3.17
C LEU A 326 -33.98 4.47 3.02
N THR A 327 -34.32 4.14 1.77
CA THR A 327 -35.35 3.17 1.43
C THR A 327 -34.70 1.84 1.02
N TYR A 328 -35.33 0.73 1.42
CA TYR A 328 -34.78 -0.63 1.24
C TYR A 328 -35.71 -1.48 0.38
N GLU A 329 -35.19 -2.04 -0.71
CA GLU A 329 -35.97 -2.81 -1.65
C GLU A 329 -35.29 -4.14 -2.02
N TYR A 330 -36.03 -5.25 -2.01
CA TYR A 330 -35.57 -6.55 -2.49
C TYR A 330 -36.27 -6.90 -3.81
N VAL A 331 -35.49 -7.07 -4.89
CA VAL A 331 -36.01 -7.22 -6.25
C VAL A 331 -35.71 -8.60 -6.84
N ASN A 332 -36.68 -9.14 -7.59
CA ASN A 332 -36.56 -10.38 -8.35
C ASN A 332 -36.44 -10.14 -9.87
N THR A 333 -36.01 -8.93 -10.24
CA THR A 333 -35.81 -8.52 -11.64
C THR A 333 -34.35 -8.70 -12.03
N PRO A 334 -34.02 -8.93 -13.31
CA PRO A 334 -32.65 -8.94 -13.76
C PRO A 334 -31.95 -7.61 -13.52
N LEU A 335 -30.66 -7.66 -13.23
CA LEU A 335 -29.82 -6.50 -12.93
C LEU A 335 -30.00 -5.35 -13.93
N GLU A 336 -29.91 -5.65 -15.21
CA GLU A 336 -29.99 -4.64 -16.28
C GLU A 336 -31.36 -3.93 -16.28
N ALA A 337 -32.43 -4.67 -16.00
CA ALA A 337 -33.79 -4.09 -15.93
C ALA A 337 -33.96 -3.22 -14.68
N THR A 338 -33.34 -3.62 -13.55
CA THR A 338 -33.34 -2.83 -12.32
C THR A 338 -32.56 -1.53 -12.50
N VAL A 339 -31.37 -1.58 -13.11
CA VAL A 339 -30.57 -0.39 -13.44
C VAL A 339 -31.30 0.52 -14.42
N GLU A 340 -31.91 -0.03 -15.48
CA GLU A 340 -32.67 0.76 -16.45
C GLU A 340 -33.85 1.48 -15.78
N LEU A 341 -34.52 0.83 -14.83
CA LEU A 341 -35.63 1.44 -14.07
C LEU A 341 -35.10 2.58 -13.19
N ALA A 342 -34.05 2.35 -12.41
CA ALA A 342 -33.48 3.38 -11.55
C ALA A 342 -33.03 4.62 -12.35
N LEU A 343 -32.36 4.43 -13.49
CA LEU A 343 -31.97 5.54 -14.37
C LEU A 343 -33.17 6.32 -14.94
N ARG A 344 -34.29 5.65 -15.25
CA ARG A 344 -35.51 6.29 -15.74
C ARG A 344 -36.22 7.07 -14.64
N GLU A 345 -36.17 6.60 -13.40
CA GLU A 345 -36.76 7.27 -12.23
C GLU A 345 -35.90 8.45 -11.77
N GLY A 346 -34.68 8.59 -12.27
CA GLY A 346 -33.79 9.70 -11.92
C GLY A 346 -32.86 9.37 -10.75
N ASP A 347 -32.80 8.12 -10.32
CA ASP A 347 -32.09 7.63 -9.14
C ASP A 347 -30.58 7.37 -9.42
N ALA A 348 -30.02 8.10 -10.37
CA ALA A 348 -28.59 8.10 -10.67
C ALA A 348 -27.79 9.03 -9.75
N PRO A 349 -26.49 8.73 -9.47
CA PRO A 349 -25.70 7.57 -9.87
C PRO A 349 -26.09 6.28 -9.16
N VAL A 350 -26.00 5.14 -9.89
CA VAL A 350 -26.23 3.80 -9.36
C VAL A 350 -24.90 3.12 -9.12
N TYR A 351 -24.60 2.77 -7.88
CA TYR A 351 -23.45 1.96 -7.51
C TYR A 351 -23.84 0.50 -7.39
N ILE A 352 -23.29 -0.35 -8.28
CA ILE A 352 -23.55 -1.79 -8.31
C ILE A 352 -22.43 -2.50 -7.59
N VAL A 353 -22.76 -3.10 -6.45
CA VAL A 353 -21.80 -3.74 -5.56
C VAL A 353 -21.69 -5.23 -5.87
N HIS A 354 -20.51 -5.64 -6.26
CA HIS A 354 -20.09 -7.01 -6.46
C HIS A 354 -19.09 -7.43 -5.37
N PHE A 355 -18.96 -8.74 -5.14
CA PHE A 355 -17.97 -9.31 -4.23
C PHE A 355 -16.86 -10.07 -4.96
N ALA A 356 -16.73 -9.82 -6.28
CA ALA A 356 -15.66 -10.29 -7.13
C ALA A 356 -15.36 -9.28 -8.23
N GLN A 357 -14.08 -9.02 -8.47
CA GLN A 357 -13.60 -8.05 -9.47
C GLN A 357 -14.07 -8.40 -10.89
N ASP A 358 -14.01 -9.69 -11.25
CA ASP A 358 -14.48 -10.17 -12.55
C ASP A 358 -15.98 -9.95 -12.77
N ALA A 359 -16.79 -10.10 -11.72
CA ALA A 359 -18.22 -9.85 -11.79
C ALA A 359 -18.50 -8.36 -12.05
N ALA A 360 -17.81 -7.45 -11.34
CA ALA A 360 -17.94 -6.01 -11.55
C ALA A 360 -17.62 -5.62 -13.01
N LEU A 361 -16.49 -6.11 -13.55
CA LEU A 361 -16.09 -5.80 -14.92
C LEU A 361 -17.05 -6.39 -15.96
N ASN A 362 -17.51 -7.63 -15.77
CA ASN A 362 -18.45 -8.27 -16.69
C ASN A 362 -19.79 -7.53 -16.72
N THR A 363 -20.31 -7.10 -15.57
CA THR A 363 -21.51 -6.28 -15.48
C THR A 363 -21.32 -4.92 -16.16
N ALA A 364 -20.20 -4.26 -15.94
CA ALA A 364 -19.86 -2.99 -16.61
C ALA A 364 -19.85 -3.14 -18.14
N GLN A 365 -19.26 -4.23 -18.65
CA GLN A 365 -19.23 -4.53 -20.09
C GLN A 365 -20.63 -4.81 -20.65
N SER A 366 -21.48 -5.52 -19.90
CA SER A 366 -22.87 -5.73 -20.26
C SER A 366 -23.61 -4.39 -20.36
N LEU A 367 -23.53 -3.56 -19.33
CA LEU A 367 -24.25 -2.30 -19.24
C LEU A 367 -23.76 -1.25 -20.25
N ALA A 368 -22.51 -1.30 -20.69
CA ALA A 368 -21.98 -0.39 -21.70
C ALA A 368 -22.78 -0.43 -23.04
N SER A 369 -23.47 -1.54 -23.33
CA SER A 369 -24.31 -1.69 -24.52
C SER A 369 -25.72 -1.12 -24.38
N TYR A 370 -26.14 -0.76 -23.14
CA TYR A 370 -27.53 -0.29 -22.86
C TYR A 370 -27.69 1.23 -22.99
N GLY A 371 -26.63 1.97 -23.22
CA GLY A 371 -26.72 3.42 -23.39
C GLY A 371 -27.14 4.16 -22.13
N VAL A 372 -26.49 3.84 -21.01
CA VAL A 372 -26.80 4.37 -19.66
C VAL A 372 -26.52 5.87 -19.49
N ALA A 373 -25.67 6.48 -20.32
CA ALA A 373 -25.31 7.88 -20.23
C ALA A 373 -25.90 8.70 -21.38
N THR A 374 -26.23 9.97 -21.12
CA THR A 374 -26.64 10.93 -22.15
C THR A 374 -25.46 11.28 -23.09
N LYS A 375 -25.76 11.94 -24.20
CA LYS A 375 -24.72 12.38 -25.12
C LYS A 375 -23.79 13.41 -24.46
N GLU A 376 -24.39 14.33 -23.71
CA GLU A 376 -23.73 15.41 -22.99
C GLU A 376 -22.73 14.83 -21.97
N GLN A 377 -23.17 13.87 -21.15
CA GLN A 377 -22.29 13.18 -20.20
C GLN A 377 -21.13 12.47 -20.89
N ARG A 378 -21.40 11.74 -21.99
CA ARG A 378 -20.34 11.06 -22.74
C ARG A 378 -19.32 12.02 -23.36
N ASP A 379 -19.77 13.17 -23.84
CA ASP A 379 -18.87 14.17 -24.39
C ASP A 379 -18.06 14.87 -23.28
N ALA A 380 -18.65 15.12 -22.11
CA ALA A 380 -17.96 15.63 -20.93
C ALA A 380 -16.91 14.62 -20.37
N VAL A 381 -17.24 13.33 -20.32
CA VAL A 381 -16.27 12.30 -19.94
C VAL A 381 -15.09 12.27 -20.89
N LYS A 382 -15.31 12.37 -22.21
CA LYS A 382 -14.21 12.41 -23.19
C LYS A 382 -13.33 13.63 -22.98
N GLU A 383 -13.91 14.77 -22.66
CA GLU A 383 -13.16 16.00 -22.37
C GLU A 383 -12.33 15.85 -21.10
N ALA A 384 -12.94 15.37 -20.01
CA ALA A 384 -12.28 15.14 -18.72
C ALA A 384 -11.16 14.07 -18.79
N CYS A 385 -11.28 13.12 -19.73
CA CYS A 385 -10.24 12.12 -19.97
C CYS A 385 -9.10 12.61 -20.89
N LYS A 386 -9.18 13.84 -21.43
CA LYS A 386 -8.08 14.40 -22.20
C LYS A 386 -6.84 14.56 -21.32
N GLY A 387 -5.74 14.01 -21.76
CA GLY A 387 -4.49 14.00 -20.98
C GLY A 387 -4.27 12.74 -20.14
N THR A 388 -5.32 11.97 -19.86
CA THR A 388 -5.13 10.68 -19.18
C THR A 388 -4.59 9.63 -20.14
N ARG A 389 -3.50 8.96 -19.74
CA ARG A 389 -2.87 7.91 -20.54
C ARG A 389 -3.44 6.54 -20.17
N PHE A 390 -4.11 5.90 -21.11
CA PHE A 390 -4.63 4.53 -20.98
C PHE A 390 -3.66 3.54 -21.63
N THR A 391 -2.49 3.35 -21.03
CA THR A 391 -1.38 2.58 -21.60
C THR A 391 -1.60 1.07 -21.51
N THR A 392 -2.27 0.62 -20.46
CA THR A 392 -2.46 -0.82 -20.18
C THR A 392 -3.67 -1.42 -20.90
N ALA A 393 -3.73 -2.75 -20.99
CA ALA A 393 -4.86 -3.47 -21.59
C ALA A 393 -6.18 -3.21 -20.84
N PHE A 394 -6.11 -3.15 -19.49
CA PHE A 394 -7.25 -2.76 -18.67
C PHE A 394 -7.60 -1.30 -18.89
N GLY A 395 -6.63 -0.41 -18.90
CA GLY A 395 -6.84 1.01 -19.17
C GLY A 395 -7.61 1.27 -20.46
N LYS A 396 -7.25 0.59 -21.55
CA LYS A 396 -7.98 0.67 -22.84
C LYS A 396 -9.42 0.15 -22.74
N THR A 397 -9.66 -0.85 -21.89
CA THR A 397 -11.01 -1.36 -21.62
C THR A 397 -11.80 -0.35 -20.78
N LEU A 398 -11.20 0.19 -19.72
CA LEU A 398 -11.78 1.23 -18.89
C LEU A 398 -12.14 2.47 -19.71
N GLN A 399 -11.26 2.96 -20.58
CA GLN A 399 -11.53 4.09 -21.47
C GLN A 399 -12.81 3.90 -22.29
N ARG A 400 -13.03 2.68 -22.83
CA ARG A 400 -14.25 2.36 -23.59
C ARG A 400 -15.49 2.36 -22.71
N LEU A 401 -15.40 1.85 -21.46
CA LEU A 401 -16.50 1.83 -20.52
C LEU A 401 -16.85 3.24 -20.06
N LEU A 402 -15.88 4.05 -19.69
CA LEU A 402 -16.05 5.44 -19.32
C LEU A 402 -16.71 6.25 -20.44
N ALA A 403 -16.28 6.05 -21.71
CA ALA A 403 -16.90 6.67 -22.86
C ALA A 403 -18.38 6.28 -23.05
N CYS A 404 -18.85 5.20 -22.41
CA CYS A 404 -20.25 4.81 -22.35
C CYS A 404 -20.96 5.30 -21.09
N GLY A 405 -20.27 5.98 -20.16
CA GLY A 405 -20.81 6.45 -18.87
C GLY A 405 -20.83 5.37 -17.79
N VAL A 406 -20.04 4.30 -17.94
CA VAL A 406 -19.94 3.23 -16.95
C VAL A 406 -18.56 3.28 -16.31
N GLY A 407 -18.52 3.52 -15.00
CA GLY A 407 -17.32 3.40 -14.19
C GLY A 407 -17.08 1.96 -13.72
N VAL A 408 -15.81 1.63 -13.50
CA VAL A 408 -15.40 0.39 -12.81
C VAL A 408 -14.45 0.76 -11.69
N HIS A 409 -14.65 0.19 -10.49
CA HIS A 409 -13.81 0.48 -9.33
C HIS A 409 -13.58 -0.77 -8.47
N HIS A 410 -12.33 -1.20 -8.36
CA HIS A 410 -11.93 -2.30 -7.47
C HIS A 410 -10.42 -2.25 -7.16
N ALA A 411 -9.99 -2.94 -6.10
CA ALA A 411 -8.60 -2.94 -5.61
C ALA A 411 -7.56 -3.48 -6.61
N GLY A 412 -7.99 -4.27 -7.62
CA GLY A 412 -7.10 -4.79 -8.67
C GLY A 412 -6.75 -3.79 -9.77
N MET A 413 -7.33 -2.57 -9.74
CA MET A 413 -7.00 -1.50 -10.69
C MET A 413 -5.77 -0.72 -10.23
N LEU A 414 -5.08 -0.12 -11.21
CA LEU A 414 -4.02 0.86 -10.89
C LEU A 414 -4.63 2.06 -10.15
N PRO A 415 -3.96 2.62 -9.14
CA PRO A 415 -4.42 3.77 -8.37
C PRO A 415 -4.87 4.95 -9.24
N ARG A 416 -4.09 5.35 -10.26
CA ARG A 416 -4.46 6.42 -11.19
C ARG A 416 -5.80 6.23 -11.90
N TYR A 417 -6.19 4.99 -12.19
CA TYR A 417 -7.47 4.71 -12.82
C TYR A 417 -8.63 4.75 -11.82
N ARG A 418 -8.37 4.39 -10.55
CA ARG A 418 -9.34 4.52 -9.47
C ARG A 418 -9.66 6.00 -9.23
N LEU A 419 -8.61 6.84 -9.03
CA LEU A 419 -8.74 8.28 -8.89
C LEU A 419 -9.51 8.92 -10.05
N LEU A 420 -9.21 8.52 -11.29
CA LEU A 420 -9.95 9.03 -12.45
C LEU A 420 -11.46 8.71 -12.36
N VAL A 421 -11.82 7.46 -12.01
CA VAL A 421 -13.23 7.06 -11.85
C VAL A 421 -13.90 7.84 -10.74
N GLU A 422 -13.21 8.06 -9.63
CA GLU A 422 -13.67 8.83 -8.48
C GLU A 422 -13.92 10.30 -8.86
N LYS A 423 -12.95 10.95 -9.51
CA LYS A 423 -13.09 12.34 -10.02
C LYS A 423 -14.28 12.50 -11.00
N LEU A 424 -14.42 11.56 -11.94
CA LEU A 424 -15.56 11.58 -12.87
C LEU A 424 -16.90 11.34 -12.17
N ALA A 425 -16.92 10.51 -11.14
CA ALA A 425 -18.11 10.23 -10.34
C ALA A 425 -18.49 11.44 -9.47
N GLN A 426 -17.52 12.10 -8.84
CA GLN A 426 -17.71 13.35 -8.08
C GLN A 426 -18.30 14.47 -8.96
N GLN A 427 -17.88 14.54 -10.22
CA GLN A 427 -18.42 15.47 -11.21
C GLN A 427 -19.81 15.07 -11.74
N GLY A 428 -20.41 13.95 -11.26
CA GLY A 428 -21.72 13.48 -11.73
C GLY A 428 -21.74 12.95 -13.16
N LEU A 429 -20.57 12.63 -13.76
CA LEU A 429 -20.45 12.23 -15.16
C LEU A 429 -20.72 10.73 -15.37
N LEU A 430 -20.70 9.93 -14.31
CA LEU A 430 -20.89 8.48 -14.36
C LEU A 430 -22.25 8.08 -13.76
N PRO A 431 -23.28 7.87 -14.57
CA PRO A 431 -24.58 7.43 -14.06
C PRO A 431 -24.58 6.02 -13.48
N VAL A 432 -23.59 5.18 -13.82
CA VAL A 432 -23.45 3.83 -13.28
C VAL A 432 -21.98 3.56 -12.93
N ILE A 433 -21.77 2.99 -11.74
CA ILE A 433 -20.45 2.54 -11.28
C ILE A 433 -20.58 1.08 -10.84
N CYS A 434 -19.79 0.19 -11.44
CA CYS A 434 -19.68 -1.21 -11.05
C CYS A 434 -18.43 -1.39 -10.21
N GLY A 435 -18.55 -1.83 -8.97
CA GLY A 435 -17.37 -1.97 -8.11
C GLY A 435 -17.50 -3.12 -7.11
N THR A 436 -16.44 -3.28 -6.32
CA THR A 436 -16.45 -4.18 -5.17
C THR A 436 -16.74 -3.39 -3.91
N ASP A 437 -17.00 -4.10 -2.80
CA ASP A 437 -17.22 -3.50 -1.48
C ASP A 437 -16.08 -2.55 -1.03
N THR A 438 -14.91 -2.59 -1.68
CA THR A 438 -13.80 -1.68 -1.42
C THR A 438 -14.08 -0.20 -1.72
N LEU A 439 -14.98 0.13 -2.66
CA LEU A 439 -15.48 1.49 -2.84
C LEU A 439 -16.29 1.95 -1.62
N GLY A 440 -16.71 1.01 -0.76
CA GLY A 440 -17.41 1.28 0.49
C GLY A 440 -16.54 1.85 1.62
N VAL A 441 -15.20 1.93 1.47
CA VAL A 441 -14.29 2.40 2.53
C VAL A 441 -13.60 3.68 2.06
N GLY A 442 -13.89 4.79 2.74
CA GLY A 442 -13.10 6.01 2.68
C GLY A 442 -13.25 6.90 1.44
N ILE A 443 -14.06 6.58 0.44
CA ILE A 443 -14.15 7.36 -0.80
C ILE A 443 -15.42 8.20 -0.84
N ASN A 444 -15.28 9.49 -1.06
CA ASN A 444 -16.41 10.43 -1.17
C ASN A 444 -16.93 10.50 -2.62
N VAL A 445 -17.72 9.49 -3.01
CA VAL A 445 -18.42 9.45 -4.30
C VAL A 445 -19.91 9.68 -4.07
N PRO A 446 -20.52 10.67 -4.72
CA PRO A 446 -21.96 10.97 -4.55
C PRO A 446 -22.80 9.89 -5.24
N ILE A 447 -23.37 8.97 -4.46
CA ILE A 447 -24.20 7.86 -4.93
C ILE A 447 -25.63 8.07 -4.49
N HIS A 448 -26.61 8.02 -5.40
CA HIS A 448 -28.04 8.02 -5.06
C HIS A 448 -28.51 6.62 -4.68
N THR A 449 -28.21 5.62 -5.53
CA THR A 449 -28.70 4.24 -5.38
C THR A 449 -27.56 3.25 -5.22
N VAL A 450 -27.62 2.43 -4.18
CA VAL A 450 -26.74 1.26 -3.98
C VAL A 450 -27.49 -0.01 -4.36
N LEU A 451 -26.95 -0.80 -5.29
CA LEU A 451 -27.51 -2.07 -5.73
C LEU A 451 -26.56 -3.20 -5.35
N LEU A 452 -26.98 -4.03 -4.41
CA LEU A 452 -26.25 -5.21 -3.92
C LEU A 452 -26.60 -6.43 -4.79
N THR A 453 -25.62 -7.02 -5.47
CA THR A 453 -25.81 -8.22 -6.30
C THR A 453 -25.82 -9.53 -5.49
N ALA A 454 -25.35 -9.48 -4.24
CA ALA A 454 -25.38 -10.60 -3.31
C ALA A 454 -25.37 -10.08 -1.86
N LEU A 455 -25.77 -10.94 -0.91
CA LEU A 455 -25.64 -10.71 0.54
C LEU A 455 -24.62 -11.67 1.18
N THR A 456 -23.67 -12.15 0.36
CA THR A 456 -22.60 -13.06 0.78
C THR A 456 -21.28 -12.65 0.19
N LYS A 457 -20.19 -12.82 0.95
CA LYS A 457 -18.82 -12.59 0.49
C LYS A 457 -17.88 -13.71 0.92
N TYR A 458 -16.75 -13.83 0.23
CA TYR A 458 -15.65 -14.71 0.60
C TYR A 458 -14.76 -14.03 1.65
N ASP A 459 -14.47 -14.69 2.76
CA ASP A 459 -13.70 -14.14 3.88
C ASP A 459 -12.21 -14.58 3.90
N GLY A 460 -11.71 -15.09 2.79
CA GLY A 460 -10.38 -15.69 2.71
C GLY A 460 -10.39 -17.22 2.87
N HIS A 461 -11.37 -17.77 3.61
CA HIS A 461 -11.49 -19.19 3.90
C HIS A 461 -12.78 -19.81 3.34
N ARG A 462 -13.90 -19.12 3.45
CA ARG A 462 -15.22 -19.61 3.05
C ARG A 462 -16.16 -18.50 2.62
N MET A 463 -17.19 -18.88 1.87
CA MET A 463 -18.34 -18.00 1.62
C MET A 463 -19.17 -17.85 2.90
N ARG A 464 -19.47 -16.61 3.29
CA ARG A 464 -20.33 -16.27 4.42
C ARG A 464 -21.30 -15.15 4.10
N ARG A 465 -22.34 -14.99 4.90
CA ARG A 465 -23.24 -13.85 4.83
C ARG A 465 -22.54 -12.58 5.30
N LEU A 466 -22.97 -11.45 4.78
CA LEU A 466 -22.55 -10.13 5.28
C LEU A 466 -22.92 -10.00 6.77
N ARG A 467 -22.07 -9.30 7.51
CA ARG A 467 -22.38 -8.81 8.86
C ARG A 467 -23.23 -7.54 8.75
N ALA A 468 -23.98 -7.17 9.79
CA ALA A 468 -24.77 -5.95 9.81
C ALA A 468 -23.88 -4.72 9.54
N ARG A 469 -22.71 -4.63 10.17
CA ARG A 469 -21.75 -3.55 9.93
C ARG A 469 -21.37 -3.43 8.46
N GLU A 470 -20.95 -4.53 7.81
CA GLU A 470 -20.55 -4.54 6.40
C GLU A 470 -21.70 -4.12 5.49
N PHE A 471 -22.91 -4.57 5.80
CA PHE A 471 -24.10 -4.17 5.08
C PHE A 471 -24.38 -2.66 5.21
N HIS A 472 -24.35 -2.11 6.43
CA HIS A 472 -24.60 -0.69 6.68
C HIS A 472 -23.50 0.22 6.11
N GLN A 473 -22.25 -0.22 6.08
CA GLN A 473 -21.16 0.51 5.42
C GLN A 473 -21.41 0.68 3.91
N ILE A 474 -21.85 -0.41 3.27
CA ILE A 474 -22.18 -0.40 1.83
C ILE A 474 -23.47 0.39 1.59
N ALA A 475 -24.55 0.08 2.31
CA ALA A 475 -25.85 0.73 2.20
C ALA A 475 -25.75 2.22 2.53
N GLY A 476 -24.90 2.56 3.50
CA GLY A 476 -24.68 3.93 3.94
C GLY A 476 -24.13 4.89 2.87
N ARG A 477 -23.66 4.39 1.76
CA ARG A 477 -23.23 5.19 0.61
C ARG A 477 -24.38 5.76 -0.21
N ALA A 478 -25.60 5.22 -0.07
CA ALA A 478 -26.75 5.72 -0.78
C ALA A 478 -27.26 7.05 -0.20
N GLY A 479 -27.71 7.95 -1.06
CA GLY A 479 -28.27 9.25 -0.70
C GLY A 479 -27.20 10.34 -0.51
N ARG A 480 -27.22 11.34 -1.37
CA ARG A 480 -26.25 12.45 -1.38
C ARG A 480 -26.77 13.58 -0.48
N SER A 481 -26.02 13.90 0.56
CA SER A 481 -26.34 15.06 1.40
C SER A 481 -26.34 16.34 0.57
N GLY A 482 -27.35 17.17 0.74
CA GLY A 482 -27.53 18.42 -0.01
C GLY A 482 -28.10 18.28 -1.42
N PHE A 483 -28.24 17.05 -1.96
CA PHE A 483 -28.82 16.83 -3.31
C PHE A 483 -30.05 15.93 -3.30
N ASP A 484 -30.05 14.87 -2.48
CA ASP A 484 -31.12 13.89 -2.48
C ASP A 484 -32.03 14.05 -1.25
N THR A 485 -33.29 13.80 -1.42
CA THR A 485 -34.28 13.76 -0.32
C THR A 485 -34.39 12.36 0.28
N GLU A 486 -33.98 11.34 -0.46
CA GLU A 486 -33.90 9.95 -0.02
C GLU A 486 -32.78 9.22 -0.78
N GLY A 487 -32.22 8.18 -0.19
CA GLY A 487 -31.28 7.27 -0.82
C GLY A 487 -31.90 5.88 -0.98
N ARG A 488 -31.55 5.18 -2.06
CA ARG A 488 -32.17 3.89 -2.36
C ARG A 488 -31.16 2.74 -2.22
N VAL A 489 -31.54 1.71 -1.47
CA VAL A 489 -30.74 0.50 -1.28
C VAL A 489 -31.52 -0.70 -1.83
N ILE A 490 -31.02 -1.27 -2.91
CA ILE A 490 -31.66 -2.39 -3.61
C ILE A 490 -30.81 -3.64 -3.43
N ALA A 491 -31.41 -4.75 -3.03
CA ALA A 491 -30.78 -6.06 -3.08
C ALA A 491 -31.43 -6.91 -4.17
N GLU A 492 -30.62 -7.37 -5.12
CA GLU A 492 -31.06 -8.30 -6.16
C GLU A 492 -31.20 -9.70 -5.57
N ALA A 493 -32.24 -10.44 -5.95
CA ALA A 493 -32.43 -11.84 -5.56
C ALA A 493 -31.34 -12.74 -6.15
N PRO A 494 -31.04 -13.91 -5.58
CA PRO A 494 -30.15 -14.90 -6.19
C PRO A 494 -30.60 -15.29 -7.59
N GLU A 495 -29.66 -15.51 -8.50
CA GLU A 495 -29.94 -15.81 -9.92
C GLU A 495 -30.97 -16.92 -10.12
N HIS A 496 -30.89 -17.99 -9.33
CA HIS A 496 -31.86 -19.09 -9.41
C HIS A 496 -33.29 -18.69 -9.01
N GLU A 497 -33.45 -17.69 -8.11
CA GLU A 497 -34.75 -17.12 -7.75
C GLU A 497 -35.31 -16.25 -8.88
N ILE A 498 -34.45 -15.37 -9.46
CA ILE A 498 -34.81 -14.56 -10.63
C ILE A 498 -35.27 -15.41 -11.80
N GLU A 499 -34.52 -16.46 -12.09
CA GLU A 499 -34.88 -17.39 -13.16
C GLU A 499 -36.21 -18.14 -12.87
N ASN A 500 -36.42 -18.52 -11.62
CA ASN A 500 -37.69 -19.12 -11.20
C ASN A 500 -38.84 -18.12 -11.33
N ALA A 501 -38.65 -16.87 -10.94
CA ALA A 501 -39.65 -15.81 -11.11
C ALA A 501 -39.95 -15.59 -12.60
N LYS A 502 -38.94 -15.56 -13.48
CA LYS A 502 -39.15 -15.50 -14.95
C LYS A 502 -39.96 -16.68 -15.50
N LEU A 503 -39.70 -17.89 -14.97
CA LEU A 503 -40.44 -19.08 -15.36
C LEU A 503 -41.89 -19.05 -14.89
N GLU A 504 -42.15 -18.56 -13.68
CA GLU A 504 -43.50 -18.38 -13.12
C GLU A 504 -44.28 -17.35 -13.92
N LEU A 505 -43.67 -16.21 -14.25
CA LEU A 505 -44.27 -15.17 -15.10
C LEU A 505 -44.64 -15.74 -16.50
N LYS A 506 -43.75 -16.50 -17.12
CA LYS A 506 -44.05 -17.17 -18.41
C LYS A 506 -45.16 -18.23 -18.33
N ALA A 507 -45.37 -18.81 -17.17
CA ALA A 507 -46.46 -19.80 -16.91
C ALA A 507 -47.72 -19.10 -16.34
N ALA A 508 -47.69 -17.82 -16.04
CA ALA A 508 -48.80 -17.04 -15.52
C ALA A 508 -49.99 -17.10 -16.48
N GLY A 509 -51.17 -17.48 -15.96
CA GLY A 509 -52.38 -17.72 -16.74
C GLY A 509 -52.66 -19.18 -17.07
N ASP A 510 -51.72 -20.12 -16.87
CA ASP A 510 -51.93 -21.56 -17.09
C ASP A 510 -51.62 -22.38 -15.82
N ALA A 511 -52.63 -22.71 -15.04
CA ALA A 511 -52.53 -23.47 -13.80
C ALA A 511 -51.89 -24.86 -13.97
N LYS A 512 -51.95 -25.46 -15.18
CA LYS A 512 -51.34 -26.77 -15.48
C LYS A 512 -49.83 -26.62 -15.71
N LYS A 513 -49.37 -25.51 -16.34
CA LYS A 513 -47.97 -25.20 -16.54
C LYS A 513 -47.33 -24.87 -15.22
N LEU A 514 -47.95 -24.05 -14.37
CA LEU A 514 -47.48 -23.71 -13.03
C LEU A 514 -47.22 -24.95 -12.15
N ARG A 515 -48.15 -25.93 -12.16
CA ARG A 515 -48.00 -27.20 -11.41
C ARG A 515 -46.89 -28.12 -11.95
N LYS A 516 -46.50 -28.02 -13.21
CA LYS A 516 -45.45 -28.81 -13.84
C LYS A 516 -44.09 -28.11 -13.87
N LEU A 517 -44.00 -26.88 -13.37
CA LEU A 517 -42.78 -26.05 -13.40
C LEU A 517 -41.73 -26.72 -12.51
N LYS A 518 -40.59 -27.09 -13.10
CA LYS A 518 -39.38 -27.47 -12.35
C LYS A 518 -38.58 -26.23 -12.00
N LYS A 519 -38.63 -25.85 -10.74
CA LYS A 519 -37.81 -24.75 -10.24
C LYS A 519 -36.33 -25.12 -10.27
N LYS A 520 -35.45 -24.15 -10.64
CA LYS A 520 -33.99 -24.28 -10.50
C LYS A 520 -33.65 -24.33 -9.01
N ARG A 521 -32.74 -25.20 -8.65
CA ARG A 521 -32.18 -25.27 -7.28
C ARG A 521 -30.97 -24.31 -7.17
N ALA A 522 -30.69 -23.89 -5.95
CA ALA A 522 -29.45 -23.19 -5.66
C ALA A 522 -28.22 -24.04 -6.10
N PRO A 523 -27.16 -23.45 -6.60
CA PRO A 523 -25.90 -24.15 -6.87
C PRO A 523 -25.36 -24.87 -5.64
N GLU A 524 -24.57 -25.90 -5.85
CA GLU A 524 -23.90 -26.63 -4.78
C GLU A 524 -22.91 -25.68 -4.05
N GLY A 525 -22.89 -25.74 -2.73
CA GLY A 525 -22.07 -24.82 -1.92
C GLY A 525 -22.62 -23.40 -1.75
N PHE A 526 -23.81 -23.10 -2.30
CA PHE A 526 -24.43 -21.78 -2.17
C PHE A 526 -24.82 -21.47 -0.72
N VAL A 527 -24.27 -20.39 -0.17
CA VAL A 527 -24.69 -19.86 1.15
C VAL A 527 -26.01 -19.13 0.97
N ASN A 528 -27.07 -19.74 1.43
CA ASN A 528 -28.44 -19.28 1.17
C ASN A 528 -28.73 -17.92 1.82
N TRP A 529 -29.35 -17.02 1.05
CA TRP A 529 -29.88 -15.73 1.49
C TRP A 529 -31.13 -15.39 0.66
N ASN A 530 -32.00 -14.59 1.23
CA ASN A 530 -33.31 -14.24 0.66
C ASN A 530 -33.79 -12.90 1.19
N LYS A 531 -35.04 -12.53 0.89
CA LYS A 531 -35.67 -11.31 1.36
C LYS A 531 -35.60 -11.15 2.90
N ASP A 532 -35.92 -12.21 3.66
CA ASP A 532 -35.85 -12.17 5.13
C ASP A 532 -34.43 -11.92 5.65
N THR A 533 -33.40 -12.36 4.90
CA THR A 533 -32.00 -12.07 5.22
C THR A 533 -31.70 -10.61 5.01
N PHE A 534 -32.19 -10.02 3.92
CA PHE A 534 -32.03 -8.61 3.61
C PHE A 534 -32.72 -7.72 4.66
N GLU A 535 -33.99 -8.00 4.96
CA GLU A 535 -34.78 -7.24 5.93
C GLU A 535 -34.11 -7.28 7.32
N ARG A 536 -33.61 -8.44 7.74
CA ARG A 536 -32.86 -8.57 9.01
C ARG A 536 -31.54 -7.78 9.00
N LEU A 537 -30.82 -7.72 7.90
CA LEU A 537 -29.60 -6.92 7.80
C LEU A 537 -29.92 -5.42 7.82
N ALA A 538 -30.99 -4.99 7.19
CA ALA A 538 -31.44 -3.59 7.18
C ALA A 538 -31.86 -3.09 8.59
N GLU A 539 -32.46 -3.97 9.40
CA GLU A 539 -32.95 -3.65 10.74
C GLU A 539 -31.90 -3.89 11.86
N ALA A 540 -30.88 -4.71 11.60
CA ALA A 540 -29.89 -5.07 12.61
C ALA A 540 -28.96 -3.90 12.95
N ALA A 541 -28.72 -3.66 14.22
CA ALA A 541 -27.66 -2.76 14.65
C ALA A 541 -26.26 -3.34 14.30
N PRO A 542 -25.26 -2.50 14.06
CA PRO A 542 -23.87 -2.95 13.90
C PRO A 542 -23.40 -3.73 15.13
N GLU A 543 -22.61 -4.76 14.90
CA GLU A 543 -22.02 -5.58 15.95
C GLU A 543 -21.06 -4.74 16.82
N THR A 544 -21.00 -5.02 18.13
CA THR A 544 -20.01 -4.43 19.04
C THR A 544 -18.59 -4.72 18.54
N LEU A 545 -17.70 -3.74 18.65
CA LEU A 545 -16.29 -3.89 18.29
C LEU A 545 -15.58 -4.83 19.27
N ALA A 546 -15.07 -5.95 18.76
CA ALA A 546 -14.24 -6.83 19.57
C ALA A 546 -12.79 -6.32 19.54
N PRO A 547 -12.15 -6.13 20.71
CA PRO A 547 -10.76 -5.70 20.75
C PRO A 547 -9.82 -6.75 20.12
N ARG A 548 -8.73 -6.31 19.49
CA ARG A 548 -7.81 -7.17 18.74
C ARG A 548 -6.35 -6.83 19.03
N MET A 549 -5.95 -7.00 20.29
CA MET A 549 -4.55 -6.77 20.68
C MET A 549 -3.65 -7.93 20.20
N ARG A 550 -2.47 -7.59 19.74
CA ARG A 550 -1.39 -8.54 19.37
C ARG A 550 -0.08 -7.99 19.88
N VAL A 551 0.80 -8.84 20.38
CA VAL A 551 2.19 -8.48 20.70
C VAL A 551 3.07 -8.94 19.54
N THR A 552 3.82 -8.00 18.96
CA THR A 552 4.72 -8.25 17.83
C THR A 552 6.16 -7.89 18.18
N HIS A 553 7.12 -8.38 17.40
CA HIS A 553 8.54 -8.03 17.57
C HIS A 553 8.77 -6.53 17.41
N SER A 554 8.11 -5.91 16.41
CA SER A 554 8.20 -4.47 16.20
C SER A 554 7.73 -3.70 17.44
N MET A 555 6.65 -4.15 18.09
CA MET A 555 6.13 -3.55 19.33
C MET A 555 7.16 -3.64 20.47
N VAL A 556 7.74 -4.82 20.70
CA VAL A 556 8.75 -5.02 21.75
C VAL A 556 10.00 -4.21 21.48
N LEU A 557 10.47 -4.14 20.23
CA LEU A 557 11.64 -3.34 19.85
C LEU A 557 11.38 -1.85 20.03
N SER A 558 10.21 -1.36 19.58
CA SER A 558 9.81 0.05 19.74
C SER A 558 9.69 0.44 21.22
N GLU A 559 9.11 -0.42 22.06
CA GLU A 559 9.08 -0.17 23.52
C GLU A 559 10.47 -0.23 24.15
N THR A 560 11.35 -1.10 23.68
CA THR A 560 12.69 -1.24 24.24
C THR A 560 13.58 -0.05 23.85
N SER A 561 13.30 0.63 22.73
CA SER A 561 14.05 1.82 22.34
C SER A 561 13.93 3.00 23.31
N GLN A 562 12.88 3.04 24.14
CA GLN A 562 12.74 3.99 25.23
C GLN A 562 13.72 3.73 26.41
N GLY A 563 14.37 2.56 26.45
CA GLY A 563 15.17 2.12 27.60
C GLY A 563 14.32 1.74 28.81
N GLY A 564 14.97 1.44 29.95
CA GLY A 564 14.31 1.05 31.19
C GLY A 564 13.59 -0.31 31.12
N ASP A 565 12.55 -0.51 31.91
CA ASP A 565 11.81 -1.80 31.97
C ASP A 565 10.74 -1.88 30.90
N SER A 566 11.14 -2.20 29.65
CA SER A 566 10.21 -2.37 28.53
C SER A 566 9.29 -3.58 28.71
N HIS A 567 9.75 -4.64 29.42
CA HIS A 567 8.90 -5.77 29.71
C HIS A 567 7.72 -5.37 30.62
N ALA A 568 7.96 -4.61 31.69
CA ALA A 568 6.90 -4.12 32.56
C ALA A 568 5.91 -3.21 31.80
N ARG A 569 6.38 -2.36 30.88
CA ARG A 569 5.52 -1.53 30.04
C ARG A 569 4.63 -2.36 29.10
N ILE A 570 5.18 -3.38 28.46
CA ILE A 570 4.38 -4.30 27.62
C ILE A 570 3.36 -5.05 28.48
N MET A 571 3.72 -5.51 29.70
CA MET A 571 2.77 -6.15 30.61
C MET A 571 1.66 -5.17 31.00
N ARG A 572 1.99 -3.89 31.24
CA ARG A 572 0.98 -2.87 31.55
C ARG A 572 0.06 -2.64 30.37
N LEU A 573 0.59 -2.53 29.15
CA LEU A 573 -0.18 -2.40 27.92
C LEU A 573 -1.17 -3.58 27.75
N ILE A 574 -0.74 -4.81 28.06
CA ILE A 574 -1.60 -5.99 28.02
C ILE A 574 -2.67 -5.91 29.14
N ALA A 575 -2.31 -5.47 30.34
CA ALA A 575 -3.23 -5.34 31.47
C ALA A 575 -4.35 -4.32 31.18
N ASP A 576 -3.99 -3.18 30.59
CA ASP A 576 -4.91 -2.10 30.23
C ASP A 576 -5.71 -2.37 28.98
N SER A 577 -5.30 -3.37 28.17
CA SER A 577 -6.00 -3.76 26.93
C SER A 577 -7.43 -4.25 27.24
N LEU A 578 -8.30 -4.13 26.22
CA LEU A 578 -9.73 -4.50 26.33
C LEU A 578 -10.01 -6.00 26.12
N GLN A 579 -8.97 -6.84 26.04
CA GLN A 579 -9.12 -8.28 25.86
C GLN A 579 -9.66 -8.98 27.10
N ALA A 580 -10.24 -10.16 26.90
CA ALA A 580 -10.62 -11.04 28.01
C ALA A 580 -9.39 -11.60 28.73
N ASP A 581 -9.50 -11.91 30.02
CA ASP A 581 -8.38 -12.39 30.84
C ASP A 581 -7.65 -13.61 30.28
N ALA A 582 -8.37 -14.52 29.62
CA ALA A 582 -7.78 -15.69 28.99
C ALA A 582 -6.92 -15.30 27.74
N GLU A 583 -7.32 -14.27 27.00
CA GLU A 583 -6.56 -13.73 25.86
C GLU A 583 -5.34 -12.94 26.37
N LYS A 584 -5.50 -12.17 27.44
CA LYS A 584 -4.39 -11.46 28.10
C LYS A 584 -3.29 -12.42 28.55
N ALA A 585 -3.65 -13.57 29.13
CA ALA A 585 -2.67 -14.59 29.51
C ALA A 585 -1.89 -15.16 28.30
N GLN A 586 -2.53 -15.30 27.14
CA GLN A 586 -1.86 -15.70 25.92
C GLN A 586 -0.91 -14.60 25.39
N LEU A 587 -1.33 -13.33 25.48
CA LEU A 587 -0.49 -12.20 25.11
C LEU A 587 0.76 -12.08 26.00
N VAL A 588 0.64 -12.34 27.30
CA VAL A 588 1.80 -12.40 28.22
C VAL A 588 2.78 -13.49 27.79
N ALA A 589 2.31 -14.71 27.57
CA ALA A 589 3.16 -15.81 27.13
C ALA A 589 3.86 -15.46 25.80
N ARG A 590 3.13 -14.81 24.89
CA ARG A 590 3.67 -14.37 23.60
C ARG A 590 4.76 -13.29 23.76
N ALA A 591 4.55 -12.32 24.64
CA ALA A 591 5.53 -11.28 24.95
C ALA A 591 6.82 -11.91 25.51
N ASP A 592 6.68 -12.83 26.47
CA ASP A 592 7.81 -13.54 27.07
C ASP A 592 8.63 -14.31 26.02
N GLU A 593 7.97 -15.00 25.09
CA GLU A 593 8.64 -15.70 23.98
C GLU A 593 9.42 -14.73 23.09
N ILE A 594 8.82 -13.56 22.77
CA ILE A 594 9.49 -12.56 21.92
C ILE A 594 10.70 -11.97 22.65
N PHE A 595 10.57 -11.59 23.95
CA PHE A 595 11.72 -11.10 24.73
C PHE A 595 12.84 -12.14 24.82
N ALA A 596 12.49 -13.41 25.11
CA ALA A 596 13.48 -14.48 25.16
C ALA A 596 14.22 -14.62 23.82
N THR A 597 13.51 -14.65 22.72
CA THR A 597 14.10 -14.76 21.37
C THR A 597 15.00 -13.58 21.03
N LEU A 598 14.60 -12.35 21.34
CA LEU A 598 15.39 -11.15 21.06
C LEU A 598 16.64 -11.07 21.96
N MET A 599 16.57 -11.58 23.21
CA MET A 599 17.73 -11.70 24.10
C MET A 599 18.69 -12.78 23.61
N ASP A 600 18.19 -13.94 23.21
CA ASP A 600 19.02 -15.04 22.69
C ASP A 600 19.71 -14.65 21.37
N ALA A 601 19.05 -13.86 20.54
CA ALA A 601 19.62 -13.28 19.34
C ALA A 601 20.58 -12.11 19.61
N GLY A 602 20.72 -11.66 20.86
CA GLY A 602 21.59 -10.54 21.23
C GLY A 602 21.13 -9.17 20.71
N VAL A 603 19.88 -9.04 20.33
CA VAL A 603 19.27 -7.78 19.87
C VAL A 603 18.89 -6.89 21.06
N ILE A 604 18.44 -7.55 22.15
CA ILE A 604 18.11 -6.92 23.42
C ILE A 604 19.04 -7.45 24.50
N VAL A 605 19.55 -6.58 25.34
CA VAL A 605 20.30 -6.92 26.55
C VAL A 605 19.43 -6.61 27.77
N ARG A 606 19.39 -7.56 28.71
CA ARG A 606 18.70 -7.41 29.99
C ARG A 606 19.72 -7.20 31.12
N GLU A 607 19.58 -6.14 31.89
CA GLU A 607 20.37 -5.83 33.06
C GLU A 607 19.45 -5.85 34.30
N GLU A 608 19.89 -6.47 35.39
CA GLU A 608 19.11 -6.52 36.62
C GLU A 608 19.05 -5.12 37.26
N GLY A 609 17.84 -4.69 37.62
CA GLY A 609 17.56 -3.38 38.19
C GLY A 609 17.32 -2.30 37.15
N LEU A 610 16.93 -1.12 37.62
CA LEU A 610 16.77 0.06 36.78
C LEU A 610 18.09 0.86 36.74
N PRO A 611 18.39 1.56 35.63
CA PRO A 611 19.57 2.41 35.55
C PRO A 611 19.52 3.43 36.68
N ALA A 612 20.64 3.60 37.39
CA ALA A 612 20.77 4.61 38.41
C ALA A 612 20.93 5.99 37.72
N ASP A 613 20.06 6.89 38.07
CA ASP A 613 20.26 8.31 37.71
C ASP A 613 21.42 8.87 38.53
N GLU A 614 22.55 9.16 37.91
CA GLU A 614 23.79 9.59 38.59
C GLU A 614 23.59 10.89 39.40
N ASP A 615 22.58 11.71 39.05
CA ASP A 615 22.24 12.96 39.71
C ASP A 615 21.12 12.85 40.78
N ALA A 616 20.49 11.65 40.92
CA ALA A 616 19.38 11.46 41.83
C ALA A 616 19.83 11.25 43.28
N THR A 617 19.10 11.83 44.23
CA THR A 617 19.38 11.68 45.65
C THR A 617 18.93 10.31 46.21
N GLU A 618 19.47 9.87 47.36
CA GLU A 618 19.00 8.67 48.04
C GLU A 618 17.47 8.66 48.29
N ALA A 619 16.89 9.85 48.49
CA ALA A 619 15.45 10.01 48.67
C ALA A 619 14.68 9.78 47.36
N ASP A 620 15.25 10.20 46.22
CA ASP A 620 14.66 9.98 44.89
C ASP A 620 14.72 8.49 44.51
N HIS A 621 15.85 7.84 44.78
CA HIS A 621 15.96 6.39 44.59
C HIS A 621 14.97 5.59 45.44
N ALA A 622 14.78 5.99 46.71
CA ALA A 622 13.80 5.33 47.60
C ALA A 622 12.35 5.59 47.13
N ALA A 623 12.05 6.77 46.60
CA ALA A 623 10.73 7.09 46.05
C ALA A 623 10.47 6.33 44.75
N ALA A 624 11.45 6.24 43.85
CA ALA A 624 11.37 5.49 42.62
C ALA A 624 11.17 3.97 42.91
N ALA A 625 11.95 3.40 43.83
CA ALA A 625 11.81 1.98 44.22
C ALA A 625 10.40 1.67 44.78
N LYS A 626 9.87 2.59 45.62
CA LYS A 626 8.52 2.44 46.18
C LYS A 626 7.43 2.58 45.11
N ALA A 627 7.61 3.45 44.13
CA ALA A 627 6.69 3.61 43.02
C ALA A 627 6.69 2.36 42.12
N THR A 628 7.88 1.79 41.86
CA THR A 628 8.04 0.54 41.10
C THR A 628 7.38 -0.64 41.81
N GLU A 629 7.56 -0.75 43.15
CA GLU A 629 6.92 -1.80 43.97
C GLU A 629 5.39 -1.67 43.94
N ALA A 630 4.85 -0.46 44.10
CA ALA A 630 3.41 -0.22 44.03
C ALA A 630 2.84 -0.52 42.61
N ALA A 631 3.56 -0.16 41.57
CA ALA A 631 3.17 -0.49 40.20
C ALA A 631 3.19 -2.00 39.90
N ALA A 632 4.16 -2.73 40.47
CA ALA A 632 4.22 -4.17 40.38
C ALA A 632 3.07 -4.85 41.15
N GLU A 633 2.72 -4.37 42.36
CA GLU A 633 1.56 -4.88 43.11
C GLU A 633 0.24 -4.63 42.38
N GLU A 634 0.08 -3.45 41.75
CA GLU A 634 -1.09 -3.12 40.94
C GLU A 634 -1.19 -4.02 39.71
N LEU A 635 -0.05 -4.22 39.02
CA LEU A 635 0.01 -5.08 37.84
C LEU A 635 -0.32 -6.54 38.17
N GLU A 636 0.17 -7.07 39.29
CA GLU A 636 -0.17 -8.42 39.78
C GLU A 636 -1.67 -8.58 39.99
N LEU A 637 -2.33 -7.54 40.51
CA LEU A 637 -3.77 -7.55 40.73
C LEU A 637 -4.56 -7.51 39.42
N LEU A 638 -4.11 -6.70 38.44
CA LEU A 638 -4.78 -6.51 37.15
C LEU A 638 -4.49 -7.64 36.17
N LEU A 639 -3.30 -8.22 36.23
CA LEU A 639 -2.81 -9.22 35.29
C LEU A 639 -1.99 -10.32 36.02
N PRO A 640 -2.65 -11.25 36.73
CA PRO A 640 -1.94 -12.32 37.47
C PRO A 640 -0.97 -13.14 36.60
N ALA A 641 -1.21 -13.23 35.29
CA ALA A 641 -0.32 -13.92 34.36
C ALA A 641 1.06 -13.23 34.28
N ALA A 642 1.13 -11.90 34.38
CA ALA A 642 2.40 -11.17 34.37
C ALA A 642 3.27 -11.50 35.61
N ALA A 643 2.68 -11.69 36.78
CA ALA A 643 3.41 -12.11 37.98
C ALA A 643 3.99 -13.53 37.85
N ALA A 644 3.41 -14.36 36.98
CA ALA A 644 3.88 -15.73 36.71
C ALA A 644 4.93 -15.77 35.58
N SER A 645 5.20 -14.65 34.91
CA SER A 645 6.21 -14.55 33.87
C SER A 645 7.60 -14.85 34.41
N PRO A 646 8.44 -15.60 33.68
CA PRO A 646 9.85 -15.79 34.02
C PRO A 646 10.66 -14.49 34.01
N LEU A 647 10.14 -13.42 33.37
CA LEU A 647 10.77 -12.10 33.25
C LEU A 647 10.15 -11.07 34.20
N ALA A 648 9.28 -11.48 35.14
CA ALA A 648 8.56 -10.58 36.07
C ALA A 648 9.46 -9.76 37.02
N ALA A 649 10.73 -10.14 37.21
CA ALA A 649 11.67 -9.37 38.00
C ALA A 649 12.05 -8.06 37.28
N THR A 650 11.99 -6.93 37.97
CA THR A 650 12.38 -5.61 37.45
C THR A 650 13.79 -5.62 36.85
N ALA A 651 13.87 -5.25 35.60
CA ALA A 651 15.11 -5.24 34.86
C ALA A 651 15.12 -4.05 33.86
N SER A 652 16.28 -3.59 33.49
CA SER A 652 16.44 -2.68 32.37
C SER A 652 16.69 -3.45 31.08
N TYR A 653 16.03 -3.05 30.02
CA TYR A 653 16.24 -3.62 28.69
C TYR A 653 16.75 -2.51 27.76
N SER A 654 17.79 -2.82 27.01
CA SER A 654 18.38 -1.92 26.04
C SER A 654 18.61 -2.62 24.70
N LEU A 655 18.51 -1.87 23.64
CA LEU A 655 18.85 -2.34 22.30
C LEU A 655 20.37 -2.34 22.14
N THR A 656 20.91 -3.36 21.48
CA THR A 656 22.33 -3.44 21.12
C THR A 656 22.67 -2.60 19.88
N VAL A 657 21.66 -2.12 19.18
CA VAL A 657 21.75 -1.36 17.93
C VAL A 657 20.76 -0.20 17.94
N ASP A 658 21.16 0.91 17.37
CA ASP A 658 20.26 2.05 17.19
C ASP A 658 19.26 1.72 16.08
N LEU A 659 17.97 1.83 16.37
CA LEU A 659 16.91 1.70 15.38
C LEU A 659 16.68 3.06 14.70
N PRO A 660 16.53 3.10 13.36
CA PRO A 660 16.07 4.30 12.67
C PRO A 660 14.71 4.79 13.22
N GLU A 661 14.45 6.10 13.15
CA GLU A 661 13.16 6.67 13.61
C GLU A 661 11.95 6.07 12.88
N ASP A 662 12.14 5.72 11.61
CA ASP A 662 11.13 5.07 10.76
C ASP A 662 11.22 3.53 10.75
N PHE A 663 11.92 2.94 11.75
CA PHE A 663 12.06 1.50 11.82
C PHE A 663 10.69 0.82 11.91
N ALA A 664 10.43 -0.02 10.92
CA ALA A 664 9.35 -0.98 10.93
C ALA A 664 9.89 -2.29 10.34
N LEU A 665 9.54 -3.42 10.94
CA LEU A 665 9.71 -4.70 10.27
C LEU A 665 8.64 -4.78 9.19
N ASP A 666 9.03 -4.48 7.95
CA ASP A 666 8.13 -4.46 6.79
C ASP A 666 7.40 -5.79 6.61
N GLN A 667 8.09 -6.88 6.93
CA GLN A 667 7.53 -8.23 6.86
C GLN A 667 7.79 -9.01 8.15
N PRO A 668 6.79 -9.78 8.63
CA PRO A 668 6.96 -10.59 9.85
C PRO A 668 8.10 -11.60 9.78
N LEU A 669 8.43 -12.08 8.58
CA LEU A 669 9.51 -13.06 8.34
C LEU A 669 10.84 -12.41 7.92
N SER A 670 11.00 -11.09 8.02
CA SER A 670 12.31 -10.44 7.77
C SER A 670 13.46 -11.02 8.60
N PRO A 671 13.29 -11.37 9.89
CA PRO A 671 14.35 -12.03 10.65
C PRO A 671 14.74 -13.41 10.10
N PHE A 672 13.75 -14.20 9.66
CA PHE A 672 14.00 -15.46 8.97
C PHE A 672 14.76 -15.24 7.66
N LEU A 673 14.36 -14.27 6.86
CA LEU A 673 15.03 -13.95 5.60
C LEU A 673 16.51 -13.66 5.83
N LEU A 674 16.84 -12.80 6.79
CA LEU A 674 18.23 -12.47 7.11
C LEU A 674 19.05 -13.71 7.51
N ALA A 675 18.46 -14.60 8.29
CA ALA A 675 19.10 -15.85 8.66
C ALA A 675 19.26 -16.81 7.46
N ALA A 676 18.26 -16.89 6.59
CA ALA A 676 18.28 -17.78 5.43
C ALA A 676 19.27 -17.33 4.36
N LEU A 677 19.54 -16.02 4.24
CA LEU A 677 20.54 -15.49 3.29
C LEU A 677 21.95 -16.06 3.53
N GLU A 678 22.28 -16.45 4.76
CA GLU A 678 23.57 -17.08 5.08
C GLU A 678 23.72 -18.51 4.53
N LEU A 679 22.62 -19.12 4.09
CA LEU A 679 22.63 -20.47 3.48
C LEU A 679 23.02 -20.43 1.99
N LEU A 680 22.99 -19.26 1.36
CA LEU A 680 23.32 -19.10 -0.05
C LEU A 680 24.84 -19.07 -0.24
N ASP A 681 25.30 -19.75 -1.30
CA ASP A 681 26.69 -19.68 -1.74
C ASP A 681 26.88 -18.50 -2.69
N PRO A 682 27.63 -17.43 -2.28
CA PRO A 682 27.85 -16.26 -3.12
C PRO A 682 28.59 -16.53 -4.45
N GLU A 683 29.23 -17.65 -4.58
CA GLU A 683 29.97 -18.08 -5.80
C GLU A 683 29.07 -18.91 -6.74
N SER A 684 27.79 -19.15 -6.35
CA SER A 684 26.84 -19.89 -7.19
C SER A 684 26.36 -19.03 -8.36
N GLU A 685 26.25 -19.63 -9.53
CA GLU A 685 25.63 -18.99 -10.71
C GLU A 685 24.16 -18.61 -10.49
N THR A 686 23.48 -19.25 -9.55
CA THR A 686 22.07 -19.01 -9.23
C THR A 686 21.86 -18.07 -8.04
N TYR A 687 22.94 -17.57 -7.42
CA TYR A 687 22.91 -16.79 -6.18
C TYR A 687 21.86 -15.67 -6.18
N ASP A 688 21.87 -14.80 -7.20
CA ASP A 688 20.97 -13.66 -7.29
C ASP A 688 19.50 -14.10 -7.39
N MET A 689 19.23 -15.12 -8.19
CA MET A 689 17.89 -15.65 -8.39
C MET A 689 17.36 -16.39 -7.15
N ASP A 690 18.25 -17.08 -6.45
CA ASP A 690 17.91 -17.80 -5.23
C ASP A 690 17.65 -16.81 -4.08
N LEU A 691 18.42 -15.71 -4.00
CA LEU A 691 18.17 -14.63 -3.07
C LEU A 691 16.81 -13.97 -3.33
N VAL A 692 16.48 -13.67 -4.59
CA VAL A 692 15.15 -13.15 -4.96
C VAL A 692 14.05 -14.12 -4.55
N SER A 693 14.25 -15.44 -4.76
CA SER A 693 13.26 -16.46 -4.36
C SER A 693 13.05 -16.52 -2.85
N MET A 694 14.13 -16.36 -2.07
CA MET A 694 14.02 -16.28 -0.60
C MET A 694 13.22 -15.07 -0.16
N VAL A 695 13.45 -13.89 -0.75
CA VAL A 695 12.65 -12.71 -0.50
C VAL A 695 11.20 -12.96 -0.85
N GLU A 696 10.93 -13.48 -2.05
CA GLU A 696 9.55 -13.76 -2.49
C GLU A 696 8.82 -14.72 -1.55
N ALA A 697 9.52 -15.72 -0.99
CA ALA A 697 8.92 -16.70 -0.08
C ALA A 697 8.36 -16.07 1.21
N THR A 698 8.87 -14.91 1.63
CA THR A 698 8.43 -14.19 2.83
C THR A 698 7.25 -13.24 2.57
N LEU A 699 6.95 -12.92 1.31
CA LEU A 699 5.90 -11.97 0.92
C LEU A 699 4.50 -12.61 0.92
N GLU A 700 3.47 -11.77 0.95
CA GLU A 700 2.09 -12.21 0.75
C GLU A 700 1.86 -12.74 -0.67
N ASP A 701 0.89 -13.66 -0.80
CA ASP A 701 0.59 -14.30 -2.07
C ASP A 701 -0.23 -13.41 -3.01
N PRO A 702 0.27 -13.07 -4.20
CA PRO A 702 -0.53 -12.45 -5.25
C PRO A 702 -1.37 -13.52 -5.97
N TRP A 703 -2.39 -14.07 -5.32
CA TRP A 703 -3.17 -15.24 -5.77
C TRP A 703 -3.63 -15.19 -7.22
N GLN A 704 -3.97 -14.00 -7.73
CA GLN A 704 -4.40 -13.83 -9.11
C GLN A 704 -3.26 -14.13 -10.09
N VAL A 705 -2.04 -13.73 -9.73
CA VAL A 705 -0.82 -13.98 -10.51
C VAL A 705 -0.44 -15.46 -10.44
N LEU A 706 -0.38 -16.01 -9.23
CA LEU A 706 -0.02 -17.42 -9.01
C LEU A 706 -0.97 -18.38 -9.74
N ARG A 707 -2.28 -18.13 -9.70
CA ARG A 707 -3.26 -18.89 -10.47
C ARG A 707 -3.10 -18.75 -12.00
N ALA A 708 -2.55 -17.64 -12.46
CA ALA A 708 -2.27 -17.44 -13.88
C ALA A 708 -1.02 -18.22 -14.31
N GLN A 709 0.03 -18.24 -13.49
CA GLN A 709 1.21 -19.07 -13.68
C GLN A 709 0.85 -20.57 -13.67
N GLU A 710 0.05 -21.02 -12.70
CA GLU A 710 -0.44 -22.39 -12.62
C GLU A 710 -1.21 -22.80 -13.90
N ARG A 711 -2.10 -21.94 -14.39
CA ARG A 711 -2.83 -22.19 -15.64
C ARG A 711 -1.92 -22.32 -16.84
N GLU A 712 -0.88 -21.51 -16.94
CA GLU A 712 0.11 -21.60 -18.01
C GLU A 712 0.93 -22.89 -17.89
N ALA A 713 1.42 -23.23 -16.67
CA ALA A 713 2.15 -24.47 -16.41
C ALA A 713 1.32 -25.70 -16.79
N LYS A 714 0.06 -25.77 -16.36
CA LYS A 714 -0.89 -26.83 -16.76
C LYS A 714 -1.12 -26.87 -18.27
N GLY A 715 -1.18 -25.71 -18.91
CA GLY A 715 -1.31 -25.60 -20.38
C GLY A 715 -0.13 -26.19 -21.13
N ARG A 716 1.10 -25.86 -20.71
CA ARG A 716 2.35 -26.43 -21.26
C ARG A 716 2.42 -27.94 -21.06
N ALA A 717 2.17 -28.41 -19.84
CA ALA A 717 2.17 -29.82 -19.52
C ALA A 717 1.12 -30.64 -20.34
N ILE A 718 -0.08 -30.09 -20.57
CA ILE A 718 -1.08 -30.70 -21.44
C ILE A 718 -0.55 -30.84 -22.88
N ALA A 719 0.12 -29.80 -23.39
CA ALA A 719 0.67 -29.84 -24.75
C ALA A 719 1.79 -30.89 -24.87
N GLU A 720 2.71 -30.96 -23.93
CA GLU A 720 3.76 -31.95 -23.87
C GLU A 720 3.22 -33.37 -23.72
N MET A 721 2.31 -33.61 -22.78
CA MET A 721 1.68 -34.92 -22.58
C MET A 721 0.88 -35.39 -23.80
N LYS A 722 0.28 -34.45 -24.56
CA LYS A 722 -0.37 -34.76 -25.84
C LYS A 722 0.64 -35.18 -26.89
N MET A 723 1.80 -34.52 -27.01
CA MET A 723 2.87 -34.91 -27.92
C MET A 723 3.45 -36.28 -27.57
N GLN A 724 3.51 -36.62 -26.28
CA GLN A 724 3.93 -37.92 -25.78
C GLN A 724 2.87 -39.02 -25.92
N GLY A 725 1.66 -38.68 -26.38
CA GLY A 725 0.56 -39.65 -26.59
C GLY A 725 -0.10 -40.19 -25.31
N ILE A 726 0.09 -39.49 -24.15
CA ILE A 726 -0.53 -39.89 -22.88
C ILE A 726 -2.06 -39.76 -22.97
N GLU A 727 -2.78 -40.77 -22.45
CA GLU A 727 -4.23 -40.76 -22.47
C GLU A 727 -4.86 -39.70 -21.59
N TYR A 728 -6.15 -39.39 -21.86
CA TYR A 728 -6.83 -38.26 -21.20
C TYR A 728 -6.91 -38.41 -19.68
N ASP A 729 -7.29 -39.60 -19.18
CA ASP A 729 -7.45 -39.82 -17.72
C ASP A 729 -6.13 -39.73 -16.99
N GLU A 730 -5.05 -40.28 -17.53
CA GLU A 730 -3.70 -40.18 -16.97
C GLU A 730 -3.19 -38.75 -17.01
N ARG A 731 -3.52 -37.98 -18.05
CA ARG A 731 -3.17 -36.53 -18.09
C ARG A 731 -3.87 -35.77 -16.99
N MET A 732 -5.15 -36.07 -16.73
CA MET A 732 -5.93 -35.39 -15.69
C MET A 732 -5.35 -35.65 -14.30
N GLU A 733 -4.91 -36.87 -14.02
CA GLU A 733 -4.24 -37.25 -12.77
C GLU A 733 -2.93 -36.49 -12.59
N LYS A 734 -2.08 -36.47 -13.63
CA LYS A 734 -0.78 -35.73 -13.58
C LYS A 734 -0.94 -34.20 -13.47
N LEU A 735 -2.09 -33.65 -13.89
CA LEU A 735 -2.36 -32.22 -13.78
C LEU A 735 -2.73 -31.79 -12.36
N GLU A 736 -3.15 -32.72 -11.49
CA GLU A 736 -3.45 -32.39 -10.09
C GLU A 736 -2.20 -31.99 -9.32
N ASP A 737 -1.03 -32.56 -9.68
CA ASP A 737 0.26 -32.28 -9.05
C ASP A 737 0.95 -31.01 -9.56
N ILE A 738 0.45 -30.41 -10.66
CA ILE A 738 1.06 -29.22 -11.26
C ILE A 738 0.51 -27.96 -10.58
N THR A 739 1.43 -27.21 -10.00
CA THR A 739 1.15 -25.91 -9.37
C THR A 739 1.94 -24.77 -10.04
N TYR A 740 1.88 -23.57 -9.48
CA TYR A 740 2.78 -22.48 -9.86
C TYR A 740 4.23 -22.77 -9.45
N PRO A 741 5.25 -22.15 -10.08
CA PRO A 741 6.64 -22.38 -9.76
C PRO A 741 7.00 -22.03 -8.31
N LYS A 742 7.69 -22.91 -7.63
CA LYS A 742 8.10 -22.75 -6.24
C LYS A 742 9.60 -23.09 -6.09
N PRO A 743 10.48 -22.20 -6.53
CA PRO A 743 11.92 -22.45 -6.42
C PRO A 743 12.32 -22.58 -4.95
N LEU A 744 13.29 -23.45 -4.68
CA LEU A 744 13.85 -23.73 -3.33
C LEU A 744 12.78 -24.18 -2.30
N GLU A 745 11.66 -24.79 -2.73
CA GLU A 745 10.57 -25.17 -1.79
C GLU A 745 11.08 -26.10 -0.69
N GLU A 746 11.79 -27.17 -1.05
CA GLU A 746 12.27 -28.18 -0.08
C GLU A 746 13.32 -27.57 0.87
N GLU A 747 14.25 -26.79 0.32
CA GLU A 747 15.33 -26.16 1.09
C GLU A 747 14.79 -25.10 2.05
N LEU A 748 13.88 -24.27 1.57
CA LEU A 748 13.25 -23.21 2.37
C LEU A 748 12.32 -23.75 3.44
N GLU A 749 11.54 -24.80 3.14
CA GLU A 749 10.71 -25.47 4.16
C GLU A 749 11.57 -26.14 5.26
N ALA A 750 12.69 -26.77 4.89
CA ALA A 750 13.60 -27.37 5.84
C ALA A 750 14.29 -26.30 6.72
N ALA A 751 14.76 -25.23 6.11
CA ALA A 751 15.36 -24.09 6.82
C ALA A 751 14.36 -23.44 7.77
N PHE A 752 13.13 -23.22 7.30
CA PHE A 752 12.07 -22.61 8.11
C PHE A 752 11.62 -23.51 9.26
N ALA A 753 11.51 -24.82 9.05
CA ALA A 753 11.21 -25.76 10.11
C ALA A 753 12.30 -25.73 11.21
N THR A 754 13.57 -25.70 10.82
CA THR A 754 14.70 -25.56 11.75
C THR A 754 14.66 -24.23 12.50
N TYR A 755 14.38 -23.14 11.78
CA TYR A 755 14.22 -21.81 12.36
C TYR A 755 13.08 -21.77 13.39
N CYS A 756 11.96 -22.42 13.11
CA CYS A 756 10.80 -22.50 14.02
C CYS A 756 11.07 -23.29 15.29
N ASP A 757 12.09 -24.17 15.33
CA ASP A 757 12.46 -24.90 16.54
C ASP A 757 13.20 -24.00 17.53
N GLU A 758 13.95 -23.03 17.03
CA GLU A 758 14.67 -22.03 17.84
C GLU A 758 13.86 -20.75 18.04
N VAL A 759 12.96 -20.43 17.10
CA VAL A 759 12.13 -19.25 17.09
C VAL A 759 10.65 -19.65 17.05
N PRO A 760 10.06 -20.07 18.18
CA PRO A 760 8.72 -20.69 18.22
C PRO A 760 7.59 -19.84 17.62
N TRP A 761 7.69 -18.53 17.72
CA TRP A 761 6.69 -17.61 17.17
C TRP A 761 6.60 -17.64 15.63
N ALA A 762 7.67 -18.04 14.95
CA ALA A 762 7.67 -18.14 13.49
C ALA A 762 6.63 -19.16 12.99
N ARG A 763 6.22 -20.11 13.83
CA ARG A 763 5.15 -21.09 13.53
C ARG A 763 3.79 -20.47 13.30
N ASP A 764 3.56 -19.22 13.72
CA ASP A 764 2.30 -18.51 13.45
C ASP A 764 2.23 -18.00 12.00
N TYR A 765 3.34 -18.03 11.28
CA TYR A 765 3.44 -17.60 9.89
C TYR A 765 3.68 -18.79 8.98
N CYS A 766 3.33 -18.63 7.72
CA CYS A 766 3.55 -19.64 6.69
C CYS A 766 4.57 -19.11 5.69
N LEU A 767 5.66 -19.81 5.50
CA LEU A 767 6.53 -19.57 4.37
C LEU A 767 5.83 -20.02 3.08
N ARG A 768 5.96 -19.23 2.02
CA ARG A 768 5.19 -19.45 0.77
C ARG A 768 6.10 -19.27 -0.44
N PRO A 769 6.91 -20.29 -0.80
CA PRO A 769 7.75 -20.24 -1.98
C PRO A 769 6.93 -19.94 -3.24
N LYS A 770 7.39 -18.98 -4.03
CA LYS A 770 6.77 -18.53 -5.27
C LYS A 770 7.80 -17.83 -6.16
N SER A 771 7.45 -17.60 -7.41
CA SER A 771 8.35 -17.01 -8.40
C SER A 771 7.58 -16.06 -9.29
N VAL A 772 7.51 -14.80 -8.94
CA VAL A 772 6.91 -13.73 -9.75
C VAL A 772 7.99 -12.76 -10.22
N VAL A 773 8.75 -12.18 -9.27
CA VAL A 773 9.90 -11.31 -9.59
C VAL A 773 10.99 -12.11 -10.29
N ARG A 774 11.30 -13.29 -9.78
CA ARG A 774 12.26 -14.21 -10.43
C ARG A 774 11.85 -14.52 -11.86
N ASP A 775 10.59 -14.89 -12.12
CA ASP A 775 10.09 -15.18 -13.48
C ASP A 775 10.14 -13.93 -14.38
N MET A 776 9.89 -12.73 -13.82
CA MET A 776 10.07 -11.47 -14.55
C MET A 776 11.53 -11.22 -14.92
N LEU A 777 12.45 -11.44 -14.00
CA LEU A 777 13.90 -11.30 -14.21
C LEU A 777 14.43 -12.37 -15.19
N GLU A 778 14.07 -13.63 -15.01
CA GLU A 778 14.48 -14.72 -15.90
C GLU A 778 13.93 -14.55 -17.32
N SER A 779 12.69 -14.10 -17.47
CA SER A 779 12.09 -13.85 -18.78
C SER A 779 12.37 -12.46 -19.33
N MET A 780 13.07 -11.59 -18.58
CA MET A 780 13.29 -10.18 -18.90
C MET A 780 11.98 -9.47 -19.32
N SER A 781 10.89 -9.81 -18.62
CA SER A 781 9.57 -9.27 -18.91
C SER A 781 9.37 -7.96 -18.15
N ASP A 782 9.08 -6.87 -18.86
CA ASP A 782 8.57 -5.67 -18.22
C ASP A 782 7.13 -5.87 -17.71
N PHE A 783 6.62 -4.91 -16.96
CA PHE A 783 5.29 -4.97 -16.34
C PHE A 783 4.18 -5.30 -17.35
N LYS A 784 4.18 -4.67 -18.52
CA LYS A 784 3.14 -4.83 -19.53
C LYS A 784 3.25 -6.18 -20.24
N THR A 785 4.47 -6.61 -20.59
CA THR A 785 4.72 -7.91 -21.22
C THR A 785 4.28 -9.04 -20.27
N TYR A 786 4.59 -8.93 -18.97
CA TYR A 786 4.20 -9.91 -17.97
C TYR A 786 2.66 -10.00 -17.82
N ILE A 787 1.99 -8.84 -17.80
CA ILE A 787 0.51 -8.78 -17.80
C ILE A 787 -0.08 -9.43 -19.06
N GLN A 788 0.51 -9.22 -20.22
CA GLN A 788 0.05 -9.81 -21.49
C GLN A 788 0.25 -11.33 -21.50
N ARG A 789 1.44 -11.80 -21.11
CA ARG A 789 1.79 -13.22 -21.04
C ARG A 789 0.81 -14.00 -20.17
N TYR A 790 0.58 -13.53 -18.96
CA TYR A 790 -0.27 -14.21 -17.97
C TYR A 790 -1.74 -13.77 -18.01
N LYS A 791 -2.12 -12.87 -18.94
CA LYS A 791 -3.48 -12.33 -19.10
C LYS A 791 -4.02 -11.67 -17.82
N LEU A 792 -3.15 -10.90 -17.14
CA LEU A 792 -3.40 -10.27 -15.85
C LEU A 792 -4.04 -8.89 -15.96
N SER A 793 -4.59 -8.50 -17.09
CA SER A 793 -5.15 -7.17 -17.33
C SER A 793 -6.24 -6.74 -16.34
N ARG A 794 -6.82 -7.66 -15.57
CA ARG A 794 -7.81 -7.37 -14.52
C ARG A 794 -7.21 -7.25 -13.12
N SER A 795 -5.93 -7.55 -12.97
CA SER A 795 -5.20 -7.62 -11.69
C SER A 795 -3.88 -6.86 -11.74
N GLU A 796 -3.79 -5.85 -12.60
CA GLU A 796 -2.60 -5.00 -12.77
C GLU A 796 -2.16 -4.36 -11.45
N GLY A 797 -3.12 -3.85 -10.66
CA GLY A 797 -2.84 -3.27 -9.35
C GLY A 797 -2.38 -4.30 -8.30
N THR A 798 -2.78 -5.57 -8.43
CA THR A 798 -2.29 -6.64 -7.53
C THR A 798 -0.83 -6.95 -7.83
N LEU A 799 -0.47 -7.03 -9.11
CA LEU A 799 0.92 -7.24 -9.52
C LEU A 799 1.79 -6.04 -9.08
N LEU A 800 1.34 -4.82 -9.34
CA LEU A 800 2.10 -3.62 -8.96
C LEU A 800 2.36 -3.56 -7.45
N ARG A 801 1.36 -3.86 -6.62
CA ARG A 801 1.54 -3.92 -5.16
C ARG A 801 2.58 -4.96 -4.77
N TYR A 802 2.50 -6.16 -5.32
CA TYR A 802 3.46 -7.22 -5.05
C TYR A 802 4.89 -6.81 -5.43
N LEU A 803 5.08 -6.17 -6.59
CA LEU A 803 6.38 -5.67 -7.01
C LEU A 803 6.90 -4.56 -6.09
N SER A 804 6.01 -3.69 -5.60
CA SER A 804 6.37 -2.66 -4.62
C SER A 804 6.81 -3.27 -3.29
N ASP A 805 6.12 -4.31 -2.82
CA ASP A 805 6.49 -5.02 -1.59
C ASP A 805 7.82 -5.75 -1.76
N ALA A 806 8.03 -6.43 -2.89
CA ALA A 806 9.30 -7.09 -3.21
C ALA A 806 10.46 -6.10 -3.30
N TRP A 807 10.26 -4.97 -4.00
CA TRP A 807 11.25 -3.91 -4.10
C TRP A 807 11.67 -3.39 -2.71
N ARG A 808 10.71 -3.08 -1.84
CA ARG A 808 11.00 -2.59 -0.48
C ARG A 808 11.81 -3.58 0.35
N VAL A 809 11.46 -4.86 0.30
CA VAL A 809 12.20 -5.88 1.06
C VAL A 809 13.61 -6.07 0.50
N LEU A 810 13.77 -6.12 -0.83
CA LEU A 810 15.09 -6.18 -1.47
C LEU A 810 15.95 -4.96 -1.13
N ASP A 811 15.35 -3.77 -1.17
CA ASP A 811 16.08 -2.52 -0.94
C ASP A 811 16.39 -2.27 0.54
N ARG A 812 15.50 -2.63 1.46
CA ARG A 812 15.63 -2.30 2.88
C ARG A 812 16.15 -3.44 3.74
N THR A 813 15.78 -4.68 3.43
CA THR A 813 16.07 -5.83 4.28
C THR A 813 17.34 -6.55 3.85
N VAL A 814 17.61 -6.66 2.54
CA VAL A 814 18.82 -7.33 2.06
C VAL A 814 20.04 -6.45 2.30
N PRO A 815 21.06 -6.92 3.06
CA PRO A 815 22.26 -6.14 3.36
C PRO A 815 23.07 -5.80 2.09
N PRO A 816 23.66 -4.59 1.97
CA PRO A 816 24.43 -4.18 0.79
C PRO A 816 25.62 -5.08 0.49
N ASP A 817 26.23 -5.70 1.50
CA ASP A 817 27.35 -6.63 1.36
C ASP A 817 26.96 -8.00 0.80
N LYS A 818 25.66 -8.30 0.76
CA LYS A 818 25.08 -9.50 0.13
C LYS A 818 24.57 -9.23 -1.28
N ARG A 819 24.62 -7.97 -1.75
CA ARG A 819 24.12 -7.60 -3.07
C ARG A 819 25.23 -7.68 -4.10
N THR A 820 24.94 -8.31 -5.20
CA THR A 820 25.78 -8.27 -6.40
C THR A 820 25.42 -7.03 -7.23
N PRO A 821 26.26 -6.58 -8.16
CA PRO A 821 25.89 -5.52 -9.12
C PRO A 821 24.63 -5.86 -9.93
N TYR A 822 24.39 -7.14 -10.22
CA TYR A 822 23.17 -7.59 -10.90
C TYR A 822 21.94 -7.38 -10.04
N LEU A 823 22.02 -7.68 -8.75
CA LEU A 823 20.90 -7.49 -7.81
C LEU A 823 20.60 -6.01 -7.58
N ASP A 824 21.64 -5.16 -7.51
CA ASP A 824 21.47 -3.71 -7.43
C ASP A 824 20.76 -3.15 -8.67
N ASP A 825 21.13 -3.62 -9.87
CA ASP A 825 20.43 -3.31 -11.12
C ASP A 825 18.95 -3.79 -11.09
N ALA A 826 18.69 -4.97 -10.55
CA ALA A 826 17.34 -5.53 -10.43
C ALA A 826 16.48 -4.72 -9.43
N ILE A 827 17.03 -4.30 -8.30
CA ILE A 827 16.37 -3.44 -7.31
C ILE A 827 16.03 -2.08 -7.94
N ALA A 828 16.99 -1.46 -8.63
CA ALA A 828 16.78 -0.18 -9.31
C ALA A 828 15.71 -0.29 -10.41
N TRP A 829 15.71 -1.39 -11.17
CA TRP A 829 14.72 -1.68 -12.19
C TRP A 829 13.30 -1.90 -11.60
N LEU A 830 13.18 -2.63 -10.51
CA LEU A 830 11.90 -2.79 -9.80
C LEU A 830 11.38 -1.45 -9.28
N GLY A 831 12.25 -0.65 -8.65
CA GLY A 831 11.90 0.69 -8.18
C GLY A 831 11.45 1.60 -9.33
N PHE A 832 12.12 1.51 -10.48
CA PHE A 832 11.71 2.23 -11.69
C PHE A 832 10.33 1.79 -12.18
N ILE A 833 10.05 0.48 -12.30
CA ILE A 833 8.72 -0.04 -12.68
C ILE A 833 7.64 0.49 -11.73
N VAL A 834 7.87 0.44 -10.43
CA VAL A 834 6.90 0.88 -9.43
C VAL A 834 6.59 2.37 -9.60
N ARG A 835 7.62 3.22 -9.68
CA ARG A 835 7.46 4.67 -9.84
C ARG A 835 6.83 5.08 -11.18
N THR A 836 7.23 4.46 -12.28
CA THR A 836 6.72 4.82 -13.61
C THR A 836 5.33 4.28 -13.90
N THR A 837 4.95 3.17 -13.27
CA THR A 837 3.61 2.60 -13.44
C THR A 837 2.55 3.44 -12.73
N ASP A 838 2.89 4.05 -11.58
CA ASP A 838 1.96 4.89 -10.82
C ASP A 838 2.69 6.04 -10.09
N SER A 839 2.75 7.19 -10.72
CA SER A 839 3.27 8.45 -10.17
C SER A 839 2.16 9.36 -9.61
N SER A 840 0.92 8.88 -9.53
CA SER A 840 -0.26 9.73 -9.32
C SER A 840 -0.23 10.58 -8.05
N LEU A 841 0.40 10.11 -6.97
CA LEU A 841 0.55 10.85 -5.71
C LEU A 841 1.54 12.01 -5.83
N MET A 842 2.68 11.78 -6.49
CA MET A 842 3.69 12.83 -6.70
C MET A 842 3.16 13.90 -7.66
N ASP A 843 2.50 13.47 -8.75
CA ASP A 843 1.89 14.39 -9.73
C ASP A 843 0.83 15.29 -9.07
N GLU A 844 0.06 14.75 -8.13
CA GLU A 844 -0.97 15.49 -7.39
C GLU A 844 -0.38 16.44 -6.35
N TRP A 845 0.70 16.04 -5.68
CA TRP A 845 1.45 16.88 -4.75
C TRP A 845 2.12 18.08 -5.44
N GLU A 846 2.77 17.85 -6.58
CA GLU A 846 3.40 18.91 -7.34
C GLU A 846 2.37 19.90 -7.89
N SER A 847 1.14 19.45 -8.17
CA SER A 847 0.04 20.31 -8.63
C SER A 847 -0.72 21.00 -7.49
N ALA A 848 -0.61 20.53 -6.25
CA ALA A 848 -1.21 21.17 -5.07
C ALA A 848 -0.49 22.49 -4.80
N GLY A 849 -1.10 23.59 -5.20
CA GLY A 849 -0.53 24.95 -5.07
C GLY A 849 -0.38 25.70 -6.41
N GLN A 850 -0.79 25.10 -7.52
CA GLN A 850 -0.83 25.76 -8.84
C GLN A 850 -2.28 26.14 -9.21
N MET A 851 -2.44 27.28 -9.88
CA MET A 851 -3.75 27.75 -10.32
C MET A 851 -4.41 26.78 -11.30
N PRO A 852 -5.75 26.62 -11.29
CA PRO A 852 -6.46 25.74 -12.21
C PRO A 852 -6.23 26.17 -13.66
N GLY A 853 -5.54 25.37 -14.45
CA GLY A 853 -5.31 25.60 -15.88
C GLY A 853 -3.87 25.41 -16.35
N GLU A 854 -2.90 25.31 -15.48
CA GLU A 854 -1.52 24.95 -15.86
C GLU A 854 -1.28 23.45 -15.66
N LEU A 855 -0.88 22.77 -16.71
CA LEU A 855 -0.41 21.38 -16.63
C LEU A 855 0.93 21.36 -15.88
N PRO A 856 1.11 20.50 -14.87
CA PRO A 856 2.37 20.41 -14.14
C PRO A 856 3.51 20.06 -15.09
N PRO A 857 4.66 20.74 -14.96
CA PRO A 857 5.85 20.46 -15.79
C PRO A 857 6.41 19.04 -15.58
N GLY A 858 6.16 18.40 -14.43
CA GLY A 858 6.79 17.15 -14.01
C GLY A 858 6.23 15.88 -14.64
N ALA A 859 4.96 15.83 -15.06
CA ALA A 859 4.35 14.61 -15.61
C ALA A 859 4.95 14.13 -16.94
N LYS A 860 5.75 14.96 -17.62
CA LYS A 860 6.45 14.61 -18.86
C LYS A 860 7.90 14.16 -18.64
N GLU A 861 8.48 14.42 -17.49
CA GLU A 861 9.93 14.30 -17.29
C GLU A 861 10.37 13.05 -16.51
N ALA A 862 9.46 12.33 -15.84
CA ALA A 862 9.81 11.30 -14.86
C ALA A 862 10.58 10.09 -15.42
N VAL A 863 10.30 9.60 -16.63
CA VAL A 863 10.99 8.43 -17.19
C VAL A 863 12.38 8.79 -17.74
N VAL A 864 12.51 9.95 -18.37
CA VAL A 864 13.77 10.41 -18.96
C VAL A 864 14.69 11.08 -17.94
N GLN A 865 14.15 11.60 -16.84
CA GLN A 865 14.95 12.19 -15.75
C GLN A 865 15.69 11.14 -14.91
N ASP A 866 15.12 9.96 -14.72
CA ASP A 866 15.84 8.84 -14.10
C ASP A 866 16.75 8.17 -15.12
N ARG A 867 17.89 8.80 -15.39
CA ARG A 867 18.88 8.28 -16.35
C ARG A 867 19.37 6.88 -16.00
N HIS A 868 19.51 6.59 -14.73
CA HIS A 868 19.96 5.28 -14.29
C HIS A 868 18.89 4.21 -14.56
N GLY A 869 17.65 4.47 -14.15
CA GLY A 869 16.51 3.58 -14.43
C GLY A 869 16.27 3.39 -15.93
N LEU A 870 16.35 4.46 -16.73
CA LEU A 870 16.23 4.38 -18.18
C LEU A 870 17.35 3.56 -18.83
N THR A 871 18.60 3.72 -18.36
CA THR A 871 19.73 2.91 -18.81
C THR A 871 19.50 1.43 -18.57
N ILE A 872 19.03 1.05 -17.38
CA ILE A 872 18.70 -0.34 -17.04
C ILE A 872 17.56 -0.87 -17.90
N LEU A 873 16.52 -0.05 -18.12
CA LEU A 873 15.39 -0.43 -18.96
C LEU A 873 15.84 -0.74 -20.41
N VAL A 874 16.66 0.12 -21.00
CA VAL A 874 17.20 -0.06 -22.35
C VAL A 874 18.12 -1.27 -22.41
N ARG A 875 19.00 -1.45 -21.43
CA ARG A 875 19.89 -2.63 -21.32
C ARG A 875 19.08 -3.93 -21.25
N ASN A 876 18.08 -4.00 -20.41
CA ASN A 876 17.22 -5.18 -20.28
C ASN A 876 16.40 -5.46 -21.55
N ALA A 877 15.93 -4.43 -22.24
CA ALA A 877 15.23 -4.57 -23.51
C ALA A 877 16.13 -5.18 -24.60
N LEU A 878 17.40 -4.76 -24.69
CA LEU A 878 18.37 -5.33 -25.64
C LEU A 878 18.87 -6.70 -25.21
N TRP A 879 19.11 -6.89 -23.90
CA TRP A 879 19.51 -8.18 -23.35
C TRP A 879 18.49 -9.29 -23.57
N ARG A 880 17.20 -8.97 -23.47
CA ARG A 880 16.14 -9.90 -23.85
C ARG A 880 16.27 -10.40 -25.27
N ARG A 881 16.67 -9.54 -26.19
CA ARG A 881 16.90 -9.90 -27.60
C ARG A 881 18.11 -10.81 -27.78
N ILE A 882 19.20 -10.51 -27.07
CA ILE A 882 20.38 -11.39 -27.05
C ILE A 882 20.02 -12.78 -26.56
N ARG A 883 19.24 -12.91 -25.49
CA ARG A 883 18.82 -14.22 -24.96
C ARG A 883 17.93 -14.99 -25.93
N LEU A 884 16.97 -14.32 -26.59
CA LEU A 884 16.12 -14.96 -27.59
C LEU A 884 16.95 -15.38 -28.82
N PHE A 885 17.96 -14.59 -29.18
CA PHE A 885 18.90 -14.91 -30.25
C PHE A 885 19.77 -16.13 -29.91
N ALA A 886 20.37 -16.14 -28.74
CA ALA A 886 21.17 -17.27 -28.22
C ALA A 886 20.34 -18.56 -28.04
N ALA A 887 19.04 -18.42 -27.71
CA ALA A 887 18.12 -19.57 -27.62
C ALA A 887 17.51 -19.99 -28.96
N GLU A 888 17.89 -19.35 -30.07
CA GLU A 888 17.36 -19.56 -31.43
C GLU A 888 15.83 -19.38 -31.54
N GLU A 889 15.22 -18.65 -30.60
CA GLU A 889 13.79 -18.34 -30.62
C GLU A 889 13.44 -17.23 -31.63
N ILE A 890 13.85 -17.43 -32.88
CA ILE A 890 13.74 -16.44 -33.95
C ILE A 890 12.29 -16.02 -34.24
N PRO A 891 11.27 -16.89 -34.18
CA PRO A 891 9.89 -16.43 -34.35
C PRO A 891 9.47 -15.40 -33.30
N THR A 892 9.76 -15.66 -32.03
CA THR A 892 9.45 -14.76 -30.90
C THR A 892 10.21 -13.43 -31.03
N LEU A 893 11.50 -13.50 -31.37
CA LEU A 893 12.35 -12.35 -31.60
C LEU A 893 11.86 -11.51 -32.78
N GLY A 894 11.44 -12.18 -33.86
CA GLY A 894 10.89 -11.53 -35.05
C GLY A 894 9.56 -10.83 -34.78
N GLU A 895 8.67 -11.41 -33.99
CA GLU A 895 7.41 -10.77 -33.55
C GLU A 895 7.70 -9.52 -32.72
N LEU A 896 8.68 -9.60 -31.80
CA LEU A 896 9.08 -8.50 -30.93
C LEU A 896 9.61 -7.30 -31.72
N ASP A 897 10.41 -7.55 -32.75
CA ASP A 897 11.14 -6.52 -33.49
C ASP A 897 10.52 -6.17 -34.85
N GLN A 898 9.41 -6.80 -35.21
CA GLN A 898 8.68 -6.47 -36.44
C GLN A 898 8.28 -4.98 -36.52
N PRO A 899 7.82 -4.32 -35.42
CA PRO A 899 7.51 -2.90 -35.46
C PRO A 899 8.70 -2.01 -35.81
N PHE A 900 9.92 -2.48 -35.55
CA PHE A 900 11.18 -1.75 -35.79
C PHE A 900 11.88 -2.15 -37.09
N GLY A 901 11.25 -2.99 -37.92
CA GLY A 901 11.77 -3.38 -39.23
C GLY A 901 12.67 -4.64 -39.20
N MET A 902 12.86 -5.29 -38.06
CA MET A 902 13.61 -6.54 -37.86
C MET A 902 12.67 -7.73 -37.63
N GLY A 903 11.96 -8.17 -38.67
CA GLY A 903 11.08 -9.34 -38.57
C GLY A 903 11.82 -10.68 -38.61
N GLU A 904 11.10 -11.81 -38.44
CA GLU A 904 11.63 -13.16 -38.35
C GLU A 904 12.64 -13.51 -39.47
N ARG A 905 12.38 -13.07 -40.69
CA ARG A 905 13.28 -13.36 -41.83
C ARG A 905 14.65 -12.71 -41.65
N ARG A 906 14.68 -11.45 -41.22
CA ARG A 906 15.92 -10.70 -41.02
C ARG A 906 16.74 -11.30 -39.87
N TRP A 907 16.10 -11.63 -38.76
CA TRP A 907 16.78 -12.27 -37.65
C TRP A 907 17.32 -13.66 -38.00
N ARG A 908 16.64 -14.41 -38.88
CA ARG A 908 17.13 -15.68 -39.39
C ARG A 908 18.39 -15.49 -40.25
N GLU A 909 18.41 -14.47 -41.10
CA GLU A 909 19.59 -14.12 -41.91
C GLU A 909 20.79 -13.80 -41.00
N VAL A 910 20.57 -12.99 -39.93
CA VAL A 910 21.63 -12.66 -38.93
C VAL A 910 22.12 -13.90 -38.18
N LEU A 911 21.21 -14.80 -37.79
CA LEU A 911 21.59 -16.03 -37.10
C LEU A 911 22.41 -16.96 -38.01
N GLU A 912 22.04 -17.12 -39.26
CA GLU A 912 22.78 -17.90 -40.25
C GLU A 912 24.19 -17.30 -40.49
N GLU A 913 24.31 -15.98 -40.53
CA GLU A 913 25.60 -15.30 -40.64
C GLU A 913 26.46 -15.48 -39.41
N PHE A 914 25.86 -15.37 -38.22
CA PHE A 914 26.55 -15.59 -36.94
C PHE A 914 27.10 -17.02 -36.84
N HIS A 915 26.29 -18.05 -37.09
CA HIS A 915 26.74 -19.45 -37.04
C HIS A 915 27.75 -19.82 -38.14
N ASN A 916 27.87 -19.01 -39.21
CA ASN A 916 28.95 -19.21 -40.20
C ASN A 916 30.29 -18.65 -39.70
N ALA A 917 30.26 -17.74 -38.73
CA ALA A 917 31.47 -17.11 -38.18
C ALA A 917 31.80 -17.63 -36.77
N HIS A 918 30.80 -17.91 -35.92
CA HIS A 918 30.97 -18.26 -34.51
C HIS A 918 30.10 -19.46 -34.12
N ASP A 919 30.55 -20.22 -33.09
CA ASP A 919 29.87 -21.44 -32.67
C ASP A 919 28.73 -21.14 -31.66
N GLU A 920 28.91 -20.18 -30.70
CA GLU A 920 27.98 -19.96 -29.59
C GLU A 920 28.00 -18.49 -29.11
N VAL A 921 26.83 -18.00 -28.61
CA VAL A 921 26.67 -16.71 -27.91
C VAL A 921 26.87 -16.91 -26.42
N LEU A 922 27.77 -16.15 -25.82
CA LEU A 922 28.00 -16.16 -24.37
C LEU A 922 26.99 -15.25 -23.65
N LEU A 923 26.38 -15.79 -22.61
CA LEU A 923 25.40 -15.09 -21.76
C LEU A 923 25.93 -14.83 -20.33
N ASP A 924 27.25 -14.64 -20.23
CA ASP A 924 27.93 -14.41 -18.96
C ASP A 924 27.77 -12.96 -18.42
N ALA A 925 28.36 -12.69 -17.26
CA ALA A 925 28.32 -11.37 -16.63
C ALA A 925 29.04 -10.31 -17.49
N ASP A 926 30.09 -10.70 -18.23
CA ASP A 926 30.84 -9.78 -19.07
C ASP A 926 30.00 -9.26 -20.24
N ALA A 927 29.17 -10.10 -20.85
CA ALA A 927 28.25 -9.72 -21.93
C ALA A 927 27.25 -8.60 -21.54
N ARG A 928 27.00 -8.38 -20.25
CA ARG A 928 26.15 -7.30 -19.71
C ARG A 928 26.95 -6.08 -19.27
N SER A 929 28.26 -6.15 -19.26
CA SER A 929 29.11 -5.06 -18.79
C SER A 929 29.06 -3.84 -19.71
N THR A 930 29.56 -2.72 -19.22
CA THR A 930 29.68 -1.48 -20.00
C THR A 930 30.65 -1.59 -21.17
N ALA A 931 31.42 -2.66 -21.28
CA ALA A 931 32.25 -2.94 -22.43
C ALA A 931 31.43 -3.43 -23.63
N TYR A 932 30.33 -4.12 -23.39
CA TYR A 932 29.44 -4.68 -24.41
C TYR A 932 28.16 -3.88 -24.61
N PHE A 933 27.84 -2.95 -23.69
CA PHE A 933 26.66 -2.10 -23.74
C PHE A 933 27.08 -0.62 -23.73
N LEU A 934 27.06 0.01 -24.90
CA LEU A 934 27.55 1.37 -25.11
C LEU A 934 26.35 2.30 -25.37
N ILE A 935 26.30 3.45 -24.69
CA ILE A 935 25.29 4.48 -24.89
C ILE A 935 25.97 5.78 -25.31
N ASP A 936 25.48 6.39 -26.37
CA ASP A 936 25.83 7.75 -26.79
C ASP A 936 24.58 8.64 -26.65
N THR A 937 24.69 9.66 -25.82
CA THR A 937 23.62 10.62 -25.48
C THR A 937 23.82 11.97 -26.16
N ALA A 938 24.68 12.06 -27.21
CA ALA A 938 24.99 13.34 -27.84
C ALA A 938 23.76 14.04 -28.42
N ASP A 939 22.80 13.29 -28.94
CA ASP A 939 21.59 13.81 -29.58
C ASP A 939 20.36 13.84 -28.66
N GLU A 940 20.56 13.64 -27.34
CA GLU A 940 19.48 13.64 -26.32
C GLU A 940 18.73 14.97 -26.29
N LEU A 941 19.44 16.09 -26.28
CA LEU A 941 18.82 17.42 -26.18
C LEU A 941 18.31 17.98 -27.53
N THR A 942 18.79 17.44 -28.63
CA THR A 942 18.46 17.93 -29.98
C THR A 942 17.34 17.15 -30.62
N ASP A 943 17.49 15.83 -30.66
CA ASP A 943 16.57 14.92 -31.38
C ASP A 943 15.80 13.98 -30.44
N HIS A 944 16.01 14.08 -29.10
CA HIS A 944 15.44 13.21 -28.07
C HIS A 944 15.72 11.72 -28.38
N VAL A 945 16.99 11.40 -28.64
CA VAL A 945 17.45 10.05 -29.01
C VAL A 945 18.69 9.67 -28.23
N TRP A 946 18.72 8.43 -27.76
CA TRP A 946 19.95 7.75 -27.32
C TRP A 946 20.39 6.76 -28.39
N HIS A 947 21.64 6.82 -28.79
CA HIS A 947 22.25 5.82 -29.67
C HIS A 947 22.89 4.73 -28.84
N VAL A 948 22.38 3.51 -28.99
CA VAL A 948 22.82 2.39 -28.17
C VAL A 948 23.40 1.29 -29.04
N THR A 949 24.54 0.77 -28.61
CA THR A 949 25.17 -0.38 -29.22
C THR A 949 25.29 -1.51 -28.22
N GLN A 950 24.65 -2.63 -28.50
CA GLN A 950 24.80 -3.85 -27.73
C GLN A 950 25.64 -4.83 -28.57
N ILE A 951 26.82 -5.17 -28.09
CA ILE A 951 27.71 -6.14 -28.74
C ILE A 951 27.25 -7.54 -28.31
N ILE A 952 27.23 -8.48 -29.21
CA ILE A 952 26.97 -9.90 -28.94
C ILE A 952 28.30 -10.53 -28.58
N HIS A 953 28.38 -11.10 -27.37
CA HIS A 953 29.58 -11.75 -26.87
C HIS A 953 29.65 -13.17 -27.44
N ASP A 954 30.71 -13.50 -28.13
CA ASP A 954 30.97 -14.79 -28.75
C ASP A 954 32.09 -15.54 -28.07
N VAL A 955 32.16 -16.88 -28.25
CA VAL A 955 33.16 -17.75 -27.65
C VAL A 955 34.58 -17.46 -28.19
N ASP A 956 34.71 -16.99 -29.43
CA ASP A 956 35.96 -16.71 -30.07
C ASP A 956 36.57 -15.36 -29.63
N GLY A 957 35.77 -14.48 -29.06
CA GLY A 957 36.16 -13.16 -28.55
C GLY A 957 36.37 -12.10 -29.63
N ASP A 958 35.92 -12.37 -30.84
CA ASP A 958 36.00 -11.43 -31.98
C ASP A 958 35.00 -10.27 -31.78
N ASN A 959 33.83 -10.50 -31.18
CA ASN A 959 32.83 -9.52 -30.76
C ASN A 959 32.41 -8.60 -31.94
N ASP A 960 32.28 -9.17 -33.10
CA ASP A 960 32.02 -8.45 -34.35
C ASP A 960 30.52 -8.34 -34.70
N PHE A 961 29.63 -9.10 -34.02
CA PHE A 961 28.17 -8.94 -34.15
C PHE A 961 27.61 -7.99 -33.10
N ARG A 962 26.62 -7.17 -33.52
CA ARG A 962 26.01 -6.19 -32.62
C ARG A 962 24.59 -5.80 -33.01
N ILE A 963 23.87 -5.25 -32.03
CA ILE A 963 22.61 -4.57 -32.23
C ILE A 963 22.85 -3.06 -32.14
N LEU A 964 22.42 -2.30 -33.12
CA LEU A 964 22.40 -0.84 -33.11
C LEU A 964 20.96 -0.37 -32.95
N ALA A 965 20.71 0.43 -31.94
CA ALA A 965 19.38 0.91 -31.63
C ALA A 965 19.39 2.41 -31.33
N ASP A 966 18.53 3.16 -32.01
CA ASP A 966 18.22 4.56 -31.68
C ASP A 966 16.96 4.58 -30.80
N VAL A 967 17.12 4.78 -29.48
CA VAL A 967 16.01 4.83 -28.53
C VAL A 967 15.26 6.13 -28.69
N ASP A 968 13.94 6.02 -28.96
CA ASP A 968 13.04 7.18 -29.02
C ASP A 968 12.62 7.58 -27.61
N LEU A 969 13.22 8.64 -27.05
CA LEU A 969 12.94 9.08 -25.69
C LEU A 969 11.51 9.59 -25.52
N ASP A 970 10.94 10.25 -26.55
CA ASP A 970 9.57 10.78 -26.48
C ASP A 970 8.54 9.65 -26.44
N VAL A 971 8.72 8.62 -27.28
CA VAL A 971 7.81 7.47 -27.30
C VAL A 971 8.03 6.61 -26.07
N THR A 972 9.28 6.38 -25.66
CA THR A 972 9.63 5.64 -24.43
C THR A 972 9.02 6.32 -23.21
N GLN A 973 9.12 7.65 -23.10
CA GLN A 973 8.48 8.45 -22.05
C GLN A 973 6.96 8.28 -22.08
N ASN A 974 6.36 8.28 -23.27
CA ASN A 974 4.91 8.24 -23.41
C ASN A 974 4.33 6.86 -23.18
N GLU A 975 5.01 5.80 -23.55
CA GLU A 975 4.52 4.43 -23.47
C GLU A 975 5.02 3.68 -22.23
N GLY A 976 6.07 4.18 -21.56
CA GLY A 976 6.72 3.50 -20.44
C GLY A 976 7.50 2.24 -20.83
N GLU A 977 7.73 2.06 -22.14
CA GLU A 977 8.48 0.96 -22.75
C GLU A 977 9.51 1.49 -23.72
N VAL A 978 10.64 0.77 -23.84
CA VAL A 978 11.68 1.15 -24.81
C VAL A 978 11.15 1.06 -26.22
N SER A 979 11.16 2.17 -26.93
CA SER A 979 10.82 2.27 -28.35
C SER A 979 12.03 2.70 -29.17
N PHE A 980 12.13 2.18 -30.38
CA PHE A 980 13.28 2.46 -31.24
C PHE A 980 12.84 3.20 -32.49
N LYS A 981 13.54 4.31 -32.81
CA LYS A 981 13.43 5.03 -34.13
C LYS A 981 14.12 4.28 -35.26
N ARG A 982 15.28 3.71 -34.93
CA ARG A 982 16.06 2.85 -35.84
C ARG A 982 16.52 1.64 -35.05
N TYR A 983 16.53 0.49 -35.69
CA TYR A 983 16.93 -0.74 -35.08
C TYR A 983 17.51 -1.69 -36.13
N ARG A 984 18.74 -2.12 -35.95
CA ARG A 984 19.46 -3.04 -36.89
C ARG A 984 20.32 -3.99 -36.09
N ALA A 985 20.46 -5.21 -36.55
CA ALA A 985 21.40 -6.20 -36.02
C ALA A 985 22.14 -6.90 -37.17
N GLY A 986 23.38 -7.30 -36.92
CA GLY A 986 24.23 -7.98 -37.85
C GLY A 986 25.71 -7.82 -37.55
N SER A 987 26.58 -8.21 -38.51
CA SER A 987 28.01 -8.01 -38.37
C SER A 987 28.38 -6.51 -38.37
N ALA A 988 29.49 -6.17 -37.72
CA ALA A 988 29.98 -4.81 -37.70
C ALA A 988 30.29 -4.24 -39.08
N GLU A 989 30.66 -5.09 -40.01
CA GLU A 989 30.95 -4.71 -41.40
C GLU A 989 29.65 -4.34 -42.14
N ASP A 990 28.59 -5.15 -42.04
CA ASP A 990 27.29 -4.92 -42.67
C ASP A 990 26.55 -3.71 -42.07
N LEU A 991 26.75 -3.43 -40.80
CA LEU A 991 26.13 -2.29 -40.12
C LEU A 991 26.85 -0.96 -40.39
N ALA A 992 28.09 -1.00 -40.88
CA ALA A 992 28.87 0.18 -41.29
C ALA A 992 28.50 0.70 -42.68
N GLU A 993 27.88 -0.16 -43.57
CA GLU A 993 27.29 0.23 -44.82
C GLU A 993 25.87 0.80 -44.64
#